data_9f3951072438d0527a26968623b80907
#
_entry.id   9f3951072438d0527a26968623b80907
#
_cell.length_a   1.000
_cell.length_b   1.000
_cell.length_c   1.000
_cell.angle_alpha   90.00
_cell.angle_beta   90.00
_cell.angle_gamma   90.00
#
_symmetry.space_group_name_H-M   'P 1'
#
loop_
_entity.id
_entity.type
_entity.pdbx_description
1 polymer ?
#
loop_
_entity_poly.entity_id
_entity_poly.type
_entity_poly.pdbx_seq_one_letter_code
_entity_poly.pdbx_strand_id
1 'polypeptide(L)'
;MAGPLLETKLKVPRQRRDLVSRPRLSEHLSRGVESSLTLVSAPAGFGKTTLLADWLAAPAANERSAAWLSLDQRDNDPALFWTYLVAALQTAAPGVGAGALSILQSPQPPIEAVVTTLLNDLSAISNDVVLVLDDYHVIEAREVQDGMAFLLEHLPPQLHLVIVGRADPALLLARLRGRGELVEIRAADLRFTPDEAATYLNGVMGLALTAQDVAALEGRTEGWIAALQLAALSMQGRTDVAGFIAGFAGDDRYIVDYLAEEVLDRQPEPVKHFLLQTSILDRLSGPLCDAVTGQDGGQSRLAALERGNLFLVPLDDHRHWYRYHRLFADVLQAHLLDEQPAAVPELHRRASIWYEQNGEPAEAIDHALGAEDFERAADLIELAIPELRRDRREATLRRWLKVIPDELLRVRPVLNIGFVGALVSGGQLEGIKERLRDAEQWLDAGTADGVRSKPPSGDMVVRDLEELPRLPGTIEMYRAALALVAGDRPGTVMHAKRAIDLSPEEDQLPRAGAAGLMGLAFWGGGDLEAGHSAYAECMAGLRRAGHVSDTFGCAIALADIRIAQGRLGDALHTYERALKLSVAQRASEQGGPVLRGTADMYVGMSEIYRERDDLTAATRYLRRSQELGEHVGLPQNPHRWRIAMARVREAEGDLDSALDLLDEAERRYISDFFPNVRPIPAITARMWIAQGKLGDALDWVHERGLSIADDLSYLREFEHITLVRVLLAQYAAEQEARVLDEATGLLERLLQAAEEGARTGSVIEILVLRALASQTQGDSPAALASLQRALTLAEPEGYVRIFVDEGPHMASLLKAGAKHGIAPSYVHRLLTALNTTADGAPASQGLIEPLSERELEVIRLLGTDLDGPDIARQLVVSLNTVRTHTKNIYAKLGVNNRRAAVRRAQELDLMSRTRDR
;
A
#
# COMPACT_ATOMS: atom_id res chain seq x y z
N MET A 1 -53.83 23.62 -37.81
CA MET A 1 -52.64 24.47 -37.95
C MET A 1 -51.73 24.22 -36.72
N ALA A 2 -50.57 23.73 -36.96
CA ALA A 2 -49.58 23.64 -35.87
C ALA A 2 -49.34 25.08 -35.35
N GLY A 3 -49.37 25.26 -34.03
CA GLY A 3 -49.06 26.56 -33.41
C GLY A 3 -47.60 26.95 -33.72
N PRO A 4 -47.21 28.19 -33.38
CA PRO A 4 -45.85 28.63 -33.63
C PRO A 4 -44.85 27.73 -32.87
N LEU A 5 -43.77 27.28 -33.57
CA LEU A 5 -42.72 26.44 -32.98
C LEU A 5 -41.85 27.28 -32.06
N LEU A 6 -41.40 26.68 -30.97
CA LEU A 6 -40.44 27.27 -30.05
C LEU A 6 -39.04 27.22 -30.67
N GLU A 7 -38.58 28.35 -31.28
CA GLU A 7 -37.27 28.44 -31.90
C GLU A 7 -36.09 28.12 -30.95
N THR A 8 -36.28 28.29 -29.64
CA THR A 8 -35.23 27.96 -28.65
C THR A 8 -34.89 26.49 -28.61
N LYS A 9 -35.83 25.61 -29.00
CA LYS A 9 -35.57 24.14 -29.08
C LYS A 9 -34.69 23.80 -30.27
N LEU A 10 -34.64 24.65 -31.31
CA LEU A 10 -33.94 24.44 -32.56
C LEU A 10 -32.52 25.05 -32.58
N LYS A 11 -32.09 25.62 -31.46
CA LYS A 11 -30.80 26.32 -31.36
C LYS A 11 -29.83 25.52 -30.49
N VAL A 12 -28.59 25.36 -30.97
CA VAL A 12 -27.49 24.82 -30.13
C VAL A 12 -27.37 25.69 -28.88
N PRO A 13 -27.32 25.07 -27.68
CA PRO A 13 -27.14 25.83 -26.44
C PRO A 13 -25.90 26.70 -26.46
N ARG A 14 -25.97 27.87 -25.82
CA ARG A 14 -24.81 28.78 -25.78
C ARG A 14 -23.67 28.16 -25.06
N GLN A 15 -22.47 28.22 -25.65
CA GLN A 15 -21.22 27.83 -24.97
C GLN A 15 -21.03 28.63 -23.68
N ARG A 16 -20.65 27.96 -22.61
CA ARG A 16 -20.14 28.61 -21.40
C ARG A 16 -18.73 29.15 -21.71
N ARG A 17 -18.38 30.32 -21.17
CA ARG A 17 -17.10 30.98 -21.45
C ARG A 17 -15.89 30.25 -20.85
N ASP A 18 -16.11 29.48 -19.79
CA ASP A 18 -15.06 28.86 -18.99
C ASP A 18 -15.26 27.32 -18.99
N LEU A 19 -14.85 26.70 -20.11
CA LEU A 19 -14.94 25.24 -20.30
C LEU A 19 -13.57 24.58 -20.23
N VAL A 20 -13.52 23.39 -19.64
CA VAL A 20 -12.34 22.53 -19.72
C VAL A 20 -12.38 21.80 -21.05
N SER A 21 -11.38 22.01 -21.89
CA SER A 21 -11.23 21.28 -23.16
C SER A 21 -11.03 19.79 -22.90
N ARG A 22 -11.76 18.97 -23.66
CA ARG A 22 -11.73 17.49 -23.52
C ARG A 22 -11.42 16.83 -24.88
N PRO A 23 -10.19 16.96 -25.39
CA PRO A 23 -9.80 16.50 -26.73
C PRO A 23 -10.15 15.02 -26.98
N ARG A 24 -9.95 14.15 -25.99
CA ARG A 24 -10.26 12.71 -26.08
C ARG A 24 -11.72 12.43 -26.45
N LEU A 25 -12.67 13.23 -25.94
CA LEU A 25 -14.09 13.08 -26.25
C LEU A 25 -14.46 13.72 -27.57
N SER A 26 -13.87 14.87 -27.88
CA SER A 26 -14.08 15.56 -29.19
C SER A 26 -13.58 14.70 -30.35
N GLU A 27 -12.43 14.00 -30.18
CA GLU A 27 -11.94 13.03 -31.16
C GLU A 27 -12.87 11.81 -31.29
N HIS A 28 -13.43 11.35 -30.15
CA HIS A 28 -14.38 10.23 -30.16
C HIS A 28 -15.67 10.60 -30.88
N LEU A 29 -16.22 11.77 -30.65
CA LEU A 29 -17.37 12.31 -31.37
C LEU A 29 -17.08 12.49 -32.88
N SER A 30 -15.89 13.02 -33.19
CA SER A 30 -15.51 13.25 -34.60
C SER A 30 -15.36 11.97 -35.41
N ARG A 31 -14.83 10.88 -34.78
CA ARG A 31 -14.84 9.56 -35.37
C ARG A 31 -16.24 8.97 -35.50
N GLY A 32 -17.11 9.30 -34.55
CA GLY A 32 -18.50 8.86 -34.53
C GLY A 32 -19.30 9.32 -35.74
N VAL A 33 -18.97 10.45 -36.35
CA VAL A 33 -19.70 11.01 -37.51
C VAL A 33 -19.60 10.13 -38.80
N GLU A 34 -18.64 9.21 -38.84
CA GLU A 34 -18.52 8.19 -39.87
C GLU A 34 -19.50 6.99 -39.67
N SER A 35 -20.18 6.94 -38.51
CA SER A 35 -21.17 5.92 -38.16
C SER A 35 -22.59 6.45 -38.32
N SER A 36 -23.60 5.57 -38.37
CA SER A 36 -25.00 5.97 -38.48
C SER A 36 -25.52 6.69 -37.23
N LEU A 37 -25.12 6.23 -36.05
CA LEU A 37 -25.59 6.73 -34.77
C LEU A 37 -24.45 6.96 -33.77
N THR A 38 -24.44 8.13 -33.13
CA THR A 38 -23.71 8.37 -31.89
C THR A 38 -24.67 8.48 -30.71
N LEU A 39 -24.50 7.63 -29.69
CA LEU A 39 -25.29 7.66 -28.47
C LEU A 39 -24.45 8.23 -27.32
N VAL A 40 -24.94 9.33 -26.71
CA VAL A 40 -24.36 9.90 -25.49
C VAL A 40 -25.32 9.67 -24.33
N SER A 41 -25.04 8.64 -23.53
CA SER A 41 -25.93 8.20 -22.47
C SER A 41 -25.25 8.20 -21.11
N ALA A 42 -25.72 9.07 -20.19
CA ALA A 42 -25.19 9.22 -18.83
C ALA A 42 -26.20 9.90 -17.92
N PRO A 43 -26.05 9.75 -16.57
CA PRO A 43 -26.92 10.42 -15.60
C PRO A 43 -26.98 11.94 -15.77
N ALA A 44 -27.85 12.59 -14.99
CA ALA A 44 -27.87 14.05 -14.89
C ALA A 44 -26.52 14.61 -14.44
N GLY A 45 -26.17 15.80 -14.90
CA GLY A 45 -24.97 16.53 -14.45
C GLY A 45 -23.63 16.01 -14.99
N PHE A 46 -23.59 15.09 -15.95
CA PHE A 46 -22.33 14.62 -16.58
C PHE A 46 -21.82 15.50 -17.73
N GLY A 47 -22.48 16.61 -18.01
CA GLY A 47 -22.02 17.59 -19.02
C GLY A 47 -22.26 17.17 -20.47
N LYS A 48 -23.23 16.28 -20.75
CA LYS A 48 -23.55 15.79 -22.10
C LYS A 48 -23.81 16.90 -23.12
N THR A 49 -24.80 17.73 -22.82
CA THR A 49 -25.21 18.90 -23.67
C THR A 49 -24.03 19.87 -23.86
N THR A 50 -23.26 20.13 -22.79
CA THR A 50 -22.08 21.03 -22.83
C THR A 50 -21.00 20.49 -23.75
N LEU A 51 -20.71 19.18 -23.67
CA LEU A 51 -19.74 18.53 -24.55
C LEU A 51 -20.09 18.66 -26.02
N LEU A 52 -21.36 18.40 -26.36
CA LEU A 52 -21.81 18.50 -27.76
C LEU A 52 -21.83 19.92 -28.26
N ALA A 53 -22.25 20.89 -27.44
CA ALA A 53 -22.22 22.32 -27.81
C ALA A 53 -20.77 22.78 -28.06
N ASP A 54 -19.81 22.34 -27.27
CA ASP A 54 -18.37 22.61 -27.44
C ASP A 54 -17.82 21.93 -28.71
N TRP A 55 -18.13 20.65 -28.92
CA TRP A 55 -17.73 19.94 -30.11
C TRP A 55 -18.26 20.55 -31.42
N LEU A 56 -19.52 20.94 -31.45
CA LEU A 56 -20.14 21.60 -32.63
C LEU A 56 -19.59 23.01 -32.90
N ALA A 57 -19.05 23.69 -31.90
CA ALA A 57 -18.44 25.01 -32.08
C ALA A 57 -16.95 24.95 -32.48
N ALA A 58 -16.34 23.77 -32.46
CA ALA A 58 -14.92 23.61 -32.80
C ALA A 58 -14.68 23.89 -34.30
N PRO A 59 -13.53 24.50 -34.71
CA PRO A 59 -13.25 24.87 -36.09
C PRO A 59 -13.33 23.68 -37.09
N ALA A 60 -12.98 22.48 -36.66
CA ALA A 60 -13.06 21.27 -37.47
C ALA A 60 -14.51 20.82 -37.76
N ALA A 61 -15.49 21.30 -37.01
CA ALA A 61 -16.91 21.00 -37.22
C ALA A 61 -17.58 22.00 -38.18
N ASN A 62 -16.96 23.14 -38.45
CA ASN A 62 -17.52 24.18 -39.30
C ASN A 62 -17.67 23.80 -40.80
N GLU A 63 -17.11 22.66 -41.20
CA GLU A 63 -17.28 22.10 -42.56
C GLU A 63 -18.60 21.31 -42.73
N ARG A 64 -19.33 21.06 -41.61
CA ARG A 64 -20.58 20.26 -41.60
C ARG A 64 -21.75 21.11 -41.13
N SER A 65 -22.91 20.85 -41.71
CA SER A 65 -24.16 21.49 -41.27
C SER A 65 -24.73 20.78 -40.05
N ALA A 66 -24.98 21.49 -38.95
CA ALA A 66 -25.54 20.90 -37.73
C ALA A 66 -26.99 21.34 -37.49
N ALA A 67 -27.86 20.39 -37.20
CA ALA A 67 -29.24 20.58 -36.78
C ALA A 67 -29.36 20.17 -35.29
N TRP A 68 -30.06 20.95 -34.49
CA TRP A 68 -30.27 20.71 -33.06
C TRP A 68 -31.74 20.70 -32.71
N LEU A 69 -32.17 19.71 -31.91
CA LEU A 69 -33.51 19.65 -31.35
C LEU A 69 -33.42 19.26 -29.88
N SER A 70 -33.79 20.15 -28.96
CA SER A 70 -34.01 19.87 -27.55
C SER A 70 -35.43 19.39 -27.33
N LEU A 71 -35.56 18.18 -26.77
CA LEU A 71 -36.83 17.49 -26.59
C LEU A 71 -37.42 17.73 -25.19
N ASP A 72 -38.75 17.75 -25.10
CA ASP A 72 -39.50 17.78 -23.84
C ASP A 72 -40.71 16.80 -23.91
N GLN A 73 -41.44 16.70 -22.80
CA GLN A 73 -42.56 15.72 -22.71
C GLN A 73 -43.69 15.98 -23.75
N ARG A 74 -43.81 17.19 -24.28
CA ARG A 74 -44.80 17.54 -25.29
C ARG A 74 -44.49 16.91 -26.64
N ASP A 75 -43.23 16.58 -26.86
CA ASP A 75 -42.78 15.92 -28.10
C ASP A 75 -43.14 14.44 -28.13
N ASN A 76 -43.86 13.90 -27.14
CA ASN A 76 -44.51 12.62 -27.23
C ASN A 76 -45.72 12.61 -28.16
N ASP A 77 -46.22 13.76 -28.65
CA ASP A 77 -47.13 13.84 -29.77
C ASP A 77 -46.36 13.57 -31.09
N PRO A 78 -46.71 12.50 -31.83
CA PRO A 78 -45.93 12.12 -33.03
C PRO A 78 -45.93 13.19 -34.11
N ALA A 79 -47.05 13.90 -34.33
CA ALA A 79 -47.12 14.96 -35.34
C ALA A 79 -46.22 16.15 -34.95
N LEU A 80 -46.19 16.50 -33.66
CA LEU A 80 -45.38 17.56 -33.10
C LEU A 80 -43.88 17.21 -33.15
N PHE A 81 -43.53 16.01 -32.78
CA PHE A 81 -42.15 15.50 -32.81
C PHE A 81 -41.56 15.57 -34.21
N TRP A 82 -42.26 15.01 -35.22
CA TRP A 82 -41.76 15.02 -36.57
C TRP A 82 -41.76 16.42 -37.19
N THR A 83 -42.68 17.31 -36.78
CA THR A 83 -42.67 18.70 -37.19
C THR A 83 -41.42 19.43 -36.67
N TYR A 84 -41.07 19.26 -35.38
CA TYR A 84 -39.82 19.84 -34.84
C TYR A 84 -38.58 19.23 -35.46
N LEU A 85 -38.53 17.92 -35.70
CA LEU A 85 -37.39 17.24 -36.33
C LEU A 85 -37.17 17.77 -37.75
N VAL A 86 -38.18 17.91 -38.56
CA VAL A 86 -38.10 18.52 -39.91
C VAL A 86 -37.66 19.99 -39.79
N ALA A 87 -38.21 20.74 -38.86
CA ALA A 87 -37.83 22.15 -38.67
C ALA A 87 -36.35 22.27 -38.24
N ALA A 88 -35.87 21.40 -37.41
CA ALA A 88 -34.44 21.32 -37.05
C ALA A 88 -33.56 21.04 -38.27
N LEU A 89 -33.91 20.05 -39.07
CA LEU A 89 -33.17 19.71 -40.30
C LEU A 89 -33.16 20.87 -41.32
N GLN A 90 -34.24 21.65 -41.41
CA GLN A 90 -34.31 22.81 -42.26
C GLN A 90 -33.38 23.95 -41.84
N THR A 91 -32.93 23.98 -40.60
CA THR A 91 -31.89 24.96 -40.19
C THR A 91 -30.54 24.62 -40.79
N ALA A 92 -30.25 23.35 -41.03
CA ALA A 92 -28.99 22.86 -41.59
C ALA A 92 -29.07 22.64 -43.14
N ALA A 93 -30.23 22.22 -43.65
CA ALA A 93 -30.50 21.92 -45.03
C ALA A 93 -31.85 22.55 -45.50
N PRO A 94 -31.87 23.82 -45.94
CA PRO A 94 -33.09 24.48 -46.34
C PRO A 94 -33.87 23.77 -47.43
N GLY A 95 -35.16 23.57 -47.21
CA GLY A 95 -36.08 22.88 -48.14
C GLY A 95 -36.29 21.40 -47.94
N VAL A 96 -35.45 20.73 -47.12
CA VAL A 96 -35.61 19.30 -46.73
C VAL A 96 -36.92 19.15 -45.94
N GLY A 97 -37.68 18.09 -46.21
CA GLY A 97 -38.88 17.76 -45.48
C GLY A 97 -40.13 18.61 -45.79
N ALA A 98 -40.10 19.48 -46.83
CA ALA A 98 -41.28 20.27 -47.20
C ALA A 98 -42.49 19.40 -47.54
N GLY A 99 -42.24 18.26 -48.24
CA GLY A 99 -43.31 17.25 -48.50
C GLY A 99 -43.79 16.56 -47.25
N ALA A 100 -42.84 16.23 -46.34
CA ALA A 100 -43.19 15.60 -45.06
C ALA A 100 -44.07 16.49 -44.17
N LEU A 101 -43.78 17.80 -44.12
CA LEU A 101 -44.62 18.79 -43.41
C LEU A 101 -46.03 18.87 -43.99
N SER A 102 -46.18 18.72 -45.27
CA SER A 102 -47.51 18.70 -45.92
C SER A 102 -48.35 17.46 -45.49
N ILE A 103 -47.70 16.30 -45.36
CA ILE A 103 -48.31 15.06 -44.87
C ILE A 103 -48.69 15.19 -43.39
N LEU A 104 -47.85 15.81 -42.58
CA LEU A 104 -48.09 16.04 -41.14
C LEU A 104 -49.31 16.95 -40.86
N GLN A 105 -49.79 17.72 -41.85
CA GLN A 105 -50.98 18.52 -41.71
C GLN A 105 -52.30 17.71 -41.81
N SER A 106 -52.21 16.43 -42.15
CA SER A 106 -53.39 15.52 -42.18
C SER A 106 -53.89 15.24 -40.76
N PRO A 107 -55.22 14.98 -40.57
CA PRO A 107 -55.78 14.67 -39.22
C PRO A 107 -55.14 13.42 -38.55
N GLN A 108 -54.68 12.46 -39.33
CA GLN A 108 -53.95 11.27 -38.91
C GLN A 108 -52.80 11.03 -39.87
N PRO A 109 -51.70 11.67 -39.69
CA PRO A 109 -50.57 11.53 -40.61
C PRO A 109 -49.94 10.14 -40.52
N PRO A 110 -49.80 9.43 -41.64
CA PRO A 110 -49.06 8.15 -41.64
C PRO A 110 -47.62 8.41 -41.45
N ILE A 111 -47.09 8.17 -40.24
CA ILE A 111 -45.71 8.50 -39.85
C ILE A 111 -44.68 7.81 -40.74
N GLU A 112 -44.88 6.59 -41.16
CA GLU A 112 -44.01 5.90 -42.11
C GLU A 112 -43.88 6.66 -43.48
N ALA A 113 -44.97 7.23 -43.99
CA ALA A 113 -44.96 8.02 -45.19
C ALA A 113 -44.23 9.38 -44.98
N VAL A 114 -44.37 9.99 -43.78
CA VAL A 114 -43.63 11.20 -43.39
C VAL A 114 -42.14 10.90 -43.40
N VAL A 115 -41.73 9.81 -42.74
CA VAL A 115 -40.29 9.43 -42.60
C VAL A 115 -39.73 9.04 -43.98
N THR A 116 -40.47 8.26 -44.78
CA THR A 116 -40.05 7.91 -46.14
C THR A 116 -39.81 9.13 -47.03
N THR A 117 -40.73 10.12 -47.00
CA THR A 117 -40.57 11.36 -47.75
C THR A 117 -39.36 12.13 -47.26
N LEU A 118 -39.14 12.23 -45.96
CA LEU A 118 -38.01 12.88 -45.39
C LEU A 118 -36.66 12.20 -45.76
N LEU A 119 -36.60 10.86 -45.73
CA LEU A 119 -35.42 10.09 -46.15
C LEU A 119 -35.07 10.30 -47.62
N ASN A 120 -36.06 10.42 -48.50
CA ASN A 120 -35.83 10.71 -49.91
C ASN A 120 -35.23 12.13 -50.13
N ASP A 121 -35.75 13.11 -49.40
CA ASP A 121 -35.22 14.46 -49.43
C ASP A 121 -33.79 14.53 -48.89
N LEU A 122 -33.51 13.83 -47.80
CA LEU A 122 -32.16 13.73 -47.16
C LEU A 122 -31.15 13.04 -48.06
N SER A 123 -31.57 12.03 -48.84
CA SER A 123 -30.70 11.33 -49.80
C SER A 123 -30.29 12.21 -50.97
N ALA A 124 -31.02 13.32 -51.23
CA ALA A 124 -30.76 14.24 -52.33
C ALA A 124 -29.85 15.42 -51.95
N ILE A 125 -29.49 15.60 -50.67
CA ILE A 125 -28.60 16.68 -50.26
C ILE A 125 -27.14 16.36 -50.58
N SER A 126 -26.35 17.41 -50.83
CA SER A 126 -24.94 17.29 -51.24
C SER A 126 -23.98 17.35 -50.03
N ASN A 127 -24.41 17.90 -48.91
CA ASN A 127 -23.59 18.13 -47.73
C ASN A 127 -24.03 17.20 -46.59
N ASP A 128 -23.08 16.77 -45.77
CA ASP A 128 -23.36 15.97 -44.60
C ASP A 128 -24.03 16.83 -43.51
N VAL A 129 -25.04 16.27 -42.87
CA VAL A 129 -25.82 16.92 -41.82
C VAL A 129 -25.68 16.06 -40.54
N VAL A 130 -25.34 16.73 -39.42
CA VAL A 130 -25.37 16.13 -38.08
C VAL A 130 -26.66 16.58 -37.38
N LEU A 131 -27.57 15.64 -37.08
CA LEU A 131 -28.79 15.92 -36.31
C LEU A 131 -28.57 15.49 -34.85
N VAL A 132 -28.66 16.45 -33.94
CA VAL A 132 -28.59 16.20 -32.49
C VAL A 132 -30.00 16.22 -31.90
N LEU A 133 -30.38 15.16 -31.23
CA LEU A 133 -31.59 15.04 -30.43
C LEU A 133 -31.18 15.02 -28.94
N ASP A 134 -31.31 16.18 -28.30
CA ASP A 134 -30.96 16.32 -26.87
C ASP A 134 -32.17 15.99 -25.98
N ASP A 135 -31.89 15.39 -24.82
CA ASP A 135 -32.91 14.92 -23.87
C ASP A 135 -33.90 13.89 -24.45
N TYR A 136 -33.46 13.03 -25.36
CA TYR A 136 -34.29 12.00 -26.01
C TYR A 136 -34.96 11.02 -25.00
N HIS A 137 -34.45 10.92 -23.81
CA HIS A 137 -34.97 10.05 -22.73
C HIS A 137 -36.41 10.42 -22.30
N VAL A 138 -36.90 11.62 -22.66
CA VAL A 138 -38.29 12.04 -22.37
C VAL A 138 -39.30 11.47 -23.35
N ILE A 139 -38.86 10.84 -24.44
CA ILE A 139 -39.72 10.27 -25.50
C ILE A 139 -40.08 8.82 -25.12
N GLU A 140 -41.34 8.64 -24.72
CA GLU A 140 -41.95 7.36 -24.36
C GLU A 140 -42.96 6.86 -25.38
N ALA A 141 -43.49 7.76 -26.26
CA ALA A 141 -44.49 7.44 -27.24
C ALA A 141 -43.99 6.38 -28.24
N ARG A 142 -44.64 5.25 -28.27
CA ARG A 142 -44.27 4.10 -29.10
C ARG A 142 -44.25 4.46 -30.60
N GLU A 143 -45.21 5.23 -31.06
CA GLU A 143 -45.27 5.69 -32.48
C GLU A 143 -44.07 6.54 -32.91
N VAL A 144 -43.52 7.37 -32.00
CA VAL A 144 -42.29 8.09 -32.22
C VAL A 144 -41.09 7.16 -32.26
N GLN A 145 -41.03 6.20 -31.32
CA GLN A 145 -39.96 5.21 -31.24
C GLN A 145 -39.92 4.30 -32.48
N ASP A 146 -41.05 3.82 -32.92
CA ASP A 146 -41.20 3.01 -34.13
C ASP A 146 -40.79 3.81 -35.39
N GLY A 147 -41.17 5.04 -35.51
CA GLY A 147 -40.77 5.94 -36.60
C GLY A 147 -39.25 6.26 -36.59
N MET A 148 -38.66 6.42 -35.39
CA MET A 148 -37.21 6.61 -35.25
C MET A 148 -36.44 5.33 -35.56
N ALA A 149 -36.96 4.16 -35.20
CA ALA A 149 -36.35 2.89 -35.59
C ALA A 149 -36.36 2.72 -37.15
N PHE A 150 -37.47 3.07 -37.79
CA PHE A 150 -37.56 3.06 -39.25
C PHE A 150 -36.61 4.06 -39.89
N LEU A 151 -36.49 5.27 -39.36
CA LEU A 151 -35.49 6.27 -39.81
C LEU A 151 -34.06 5.71 -39.75
N LEU A 152 -33.68 5.13 -38.62
CA LEU A 152 -32.34 4.57 -38.41
C LEU A 152 -32.04 3.37 -39.34
N GLU A 153 -33.04 2.54 -39.62
CA GLU A 153 -32.86 1.38 -40.53
C GLU A 153 -32.58 1.83 -41.97
N HIS A 154 -33.06 2.99 -42.39
CA HIS A 154 -32.95 3.52 -43.76
C HIS A 154 -32.15 4.82 -43.83
N LEU A 155 -31.32 5.11 -42.82
CA LEU A 155 -30.56 6.36 -42.73
C LEU A 155 -29.64 6.54 -43.92
N PRO A 156 -29.72 7.64 -44.68
CA PRO A 156 -28.81 7.88 -45.79
C PRO A 156 -27.44 8.33 -45.28
N PRO A 157 -26.33 8.06 -46.03
CA PRO A 157 -24.98 8.37 -45.60
C PRO A 157 -24.72 9.86 -45.35
N GLN A 158 -25.58 10.76 -45.84
CA GLN A 158 -25.48 12.21 -45.63
C GLN A 158 -25.99 12.66 -44.25
N LEU A 159 -26.71 11.79 -43.52
CA LEU A 159 -27.24 12.12 -42.19
C LEU A 159 -26.56 11.32 -41.13
N HIS A 160 -25.94 12.00 -40.16
CA HIS A 160 -25.42 11.42 -38.93
C HIS A 160 -26.36 11.84 -37.77
N LEU A 161 -26.84 10.83 -37.02
CA LEU A 161 -27.73 11.07 -35.87
C LEU A 161 -26.93 10.99 -34.55
N VAL A 162 -27.08 12.00 -33.69
CA VAL A 162 -26.58 12.02 -32.33
C VAL A 162 -27.75 12.03 -31.35
N ILE A 163 -27.89 10.96 -30.58
CA ILE A 163 -28.93 10.87 -29.54
C ILE A 163 -28.30 11.09 -28.18
N VAL A 164 -28.87 12.01 -27.40
CA VAL A 164 -28.41 12.32 -26.03
C VAL A 164 -29.52 12.04 -25.05
N GLY A 165 -29.20 11.31 -23.99
CA GLY A 165 -30.19 10.97 -22.98
C GLY A 165 -29.62 10.65 -21.62
N ARG A 166 -30.51 10.55 -20.64
CA ARG A 166 -30.18 10.02 -19.30
C ARG A 166 -30.28 8.49 -19.28
N ALA A 167 -31.02 7.89 -20.21
CA ALA A 167 -31.24 6.47 -20.35
C ALA A 167 -31.03 6.02 -21.80
N ASP A 168 -30.85 4.74 -22.00
CA ASP A 168 -30.75 4.15 -23.33
C ASP A 168 -32.13 4.22 -24.01
N PRO A 169 -32.19 4.72 -25.27
CA PRO A 169 -33.44 4.75 -26.01
C PRO A 169 -33.91 3.34 -26.38
N ALA A 170 -35.20 3.16 -26.48
CA ALA A 170 -35.83 1.89 -26.92
C ALA A 170 -35.65 1.66 -28.45
N LEU A 171 -34.43 1.81 -28.95
CA LEU A 171 -34.04 1.65 -30.36
C LEU A 171 -33.18 0.36 -30.50
N LEU A 172 -32.95 -0.06 -31.73
CA LEU A 172 -32.25 -1.32 -32.09
C LEU A 172 -30.73 -1.24 -31.83
N LEU A 173 -30.29 -0.76 -30.66
CA LEU A 173 -28.85 -0.51 -30.35
C LEU A 173 -27.98 -1.75 -30.50
N ALA A 174 -28.47 -2.93 -30.08
CA ALA A 174 -27.71 -4.18 -30.20
C ALA A 174 -27.40 -4.54 -31.65
N ARG A 175 -28.33 -4.27 -32.56
CA ARG A 175 -28.15 -4.50 -34.01
C ARG A 175 -27.15 -3.52 -34.63
N LEU A 176 -27.24 -2.25 -34.28
CA LEU A 176 -26.29 -1.23 -34.73
C LEU A 176 -24.87 -1.49 -34.22
N ARG A 177 -24.74 -1.91 -32.95
CA ARG A 177 -23.47 -2.31 -32.36
C ARG A 177 -22.85 -3.50 -33.09
N GLY A 178 -23.65 -4.52 -33.42
CA GLY A 178 -23.20 -5.71 -34.17
C GLY A 178 -22.74 -5.38 -35.62
N ARG A 179 -23.19 -4.27 -36.21
CA ARG A 179 -22.80 -3.80 -37.54
C ARG A 179 -21.66 -2.79 -37.54
N GLY A 180 -21.20 -2.32 -36.35
CA GLY A 180 -20.21 -1.25 -36.25
C GLY A 180 -20.76 0.13 -36.63
N GLU A 181 -22.08 0.32 -36.62
CA GLU A 181 -22.79 1.54 -37.00
C GLU A 181 -23.17 2.41 -35.80
N LEU A 182 -22.69 2.05 -34.59
CA LEU A 182 -22.95 2.74 -33.33
C LEU A 182 -21.66 3.14 -32.64
N VAL A 183 -21.54 4.44 -32.32
CA VAL A 183 -20.54 4.94 -31.39
C VAL A 183 -21.21 5.31 -30.08
N GLU A 184 -20.63 4.90 -28.98
CA GLU A 184 -21.19 5.10 -27.63
C GLU A 184 -20.24 5.92 -26.77
N ILE A 185 -20.81 6.95 -26.12
CA ILE A 185 -20.15 7.71 -25.05
C ILE A 185 -20.99 7.52 -23.81
N ARG A 186 -20.42 6.87 -22.82
CA ARG A 186 -21.09 6.47 -21.58
C ARG A 186 -20.65 7.32 -20.39
N ALA A 187 -21.29 7.14 -19.23
CA ALA A 187 -20.95 7.85 -18.01
C ALA A 187 -19.46 7.72 -17.66
N ALA A 188 -18.86 6.53 -17.86
CA ALA A 188 -17.45 6.28 -17.60
C ALA A 188 -16.53 7.17 -18.47
N ASP A 189 -16.90 7.37 -19.74
CA ASP A 189 -16.13 8.21 -20.66
C ASP A 189 -16.27 9.70 -20.30
N LEU A 190 -17.45 10.09 -19.78
CA LEU A 190 -17.76 11.47 -19.41
C LEU A 190 -17.18 11.91 -18.06
N ARG A 191 -16.62 11.00 -17.25
CA ARG A 191 -15.92 11.36 -16.01
C ARG A 191 -14.74 12.27 -16.30
N PHE A 192 -14.56 13.24 -15.43
CA PHE A 192 -13.37 14.10 -15.46
C PHE A 192 -12.17 13.30 -14.97
N THR A 193 -11.08 13.35 -15.73
CA THR A 193 -9.80 12.85 -15.27
C THR A 193 -9.23 13.76 -14.18
N PRO A 194 -8.27 13.28 -13.36
CA PRO A 194 -7.62 14.16 -12.36
C PRO A 194 -7.08 15.47 -12.94
N ASP A 195 -6.52 15.45 -14.15
CA ASP A 195 -6.01 16.64 -14.84
C ASP A 195 -7.13 17.56 -15.29
N GLU A 196 -8.23 17.00 -15.84
CA GLU A 196 -9.42 17.76 -16.21
C GLU A 196 -10.07 18.38 -14.96
N ALA A 197 -10.12 17.63 -13.83
CA ALA A 197 -10.63 18.13 -12.55
C ALA A 197 -9.75 19.25 -11.97
N ALA A 198 -8.42 19.10 -12.01
CA ALA A 198 -7.47 20.13 -11.59
C ALA A 198 -7.65 21.42 -12.42
N THR A 199 -7.77 21.27 -13.74
CA THR A 199 -8.00 22.40 -14.65
C THR A 199 -9.31 23.11 -14.35
N TYR A 200 -10.37 22.34 -14.05
CA TYR A 200 -11.66 22.91 -13.68
C TYR A 200 -11.62 23.62 -12.33
N LEU A 201 -11.13 22.96 -11.28
CA LEU A 201 -11.16 23.50 -9.92
C LEU A 201 -10.22 24.70 -9.74
N ASN A 202 -9.00 24.61 -10.25
CA ASN A 202 -8.02 25.69 -10.11
C ASN A 202 -8.11 26.73 -11.22
N GLY A 203 -8.32 26.31 -12.48
CA GLY A 203 -8.35 27.21 -13.63
C GLY A 203 -9.69 27.93 -13.78
N VAL A 204 -10.81 27.18 -13.76
CA VAL A 204 -12.16 27.74 -14.02
C VAL A 204 -12.77 28.30 -12.73
N MET A 205 -12.71 27.54 -11.62
CA MET A 205 -13.34 27.94 -10.35
C MET A 205 -12.43 28.83 -9.48
N GLY A 206 -11.16 29.02 -9.88
CA GLY A 206 -10.21 29.90 -9.20
C GLY A 206 -9.75 29.44 -7.81
N LEU A 207 -9.84 28.15 -7.53
CA LEU A 207 -9.36 27.56 -6.29
C LEU A 207 -7.83 27.30 -6.38
N ALA A 208 -7.15 27.26 -5.23
CA ALA A 208 -5.72 26.98 -5.15
C ALA A 208 -5.48 25.63 -4.47
N LEU A 209 -6.02 24.55 -5.06
CA LEU A 209 -5.95 23.19 -4.52
C LEU A 209 -4.65 22.51 -4.90
N THR A 210 -4.09 21.74 -3.94
CA THR A 210 -2.94 20.88 -4.22
C THR A 210 -3.36 19.66 -5.06
N ALA A 211 -2.39 18.97 -5.67
CA ALA A 211 -2.66 17.73 -6.39
C ALA A 211 -3.31 16.65 -5.48
N GLN A 212 -2.96 16.64 -4.19
CA GLN A 212 -3.55 15.74 -3.21
C GLN A 212 -5.01 16.10 -2.92
N ASP A 213 -5.35 17.38 -2.80
CA ASP A 213 -6.72 17.85 -2.60
C ASP A 213 -7.61 17.51 -3.80
N VAL A 214 -7.10 17.72 -5.01
CA VAL A 214 -7.80 17.38 -6.27
C VAL A 214 -8.05 15.87 -6.34
N ALA A 215 -7.04 15.05 -6.05
CA ALA A 215 -7.18 13.60 -6.05
C ALA A 215 -8.19 13.11 -4.99
N ALA A 216 -8.23 13.74 -3.82
CA ALA A 216 -9.19 13.43 -2.78
C ALA A 216 -10.63 13.75 -3.19
N LEU A 217 -10.85 14.91 -3.84
CA LEU A 217 -12.16 15.29 -4.36
C LEU A 217 -12.58 14.42 -5.55
N GLU A 218 -11.66 14.14 -6.48
CA GLU A 218 -11.92 13.27 -7.63
C GLU A 218 -12.31 11.87 -7.16
N GLY A 219 -11.58 11.31 -6.21
CA GLY A 219 -11.90 10.00 -5.64
C GLY A 219 -13.27 9.92 -4.95
N ARG A 220 -13.82 11.05 -4.44
CA ARG A 220 -15.15 11.11 -3.82
C ARG A 220 -16.25 11.39 -4.83
N THR A 221 -15.99 12.26 -5.78
CA THR A 221 -16.93 12.64 -6.84
C THR A 221 -16.92 11.66 -8.02
N GLU A 222 -15.96 10.74 -8.07
CA GLU A 222 -15.72 9.84 -9.19
C GLU A 222 -15.68 10.57 -10.55
N GLY A 223 -15.12 11.77 -10.56
CA GLY A 223 -15.05 12.61 -11.76
C GLY A 223 -16.40 13.16 -12.24
N TRP A 224 -17.46 13.11 -11.44
CA TRP A 224 -18.77 13.69 -11.79
C TRP A 224 -18.71 15.21 -11.71
N ILE A 225 -18.79 15.87 -12.88
CA ILE A 225 -18.59 17.34 -12.99
C ILE A 225 -19.60 18.16 -12.18
N ALA A 226 -20.86 17.73 -12.05
CA ALA A 226 -21.81 18.46 -11.21
C ALA A 226 -21.39 18.44 -9.75
N ALA A 227 -20.91 17.30 -9.23
CA ALA A 227 -20.40 17.23 -7.86
C ALA A 227 -19.13 18.05 -7.67
N LEU A 228 -18.21 18.05 -8.63
CA LEU A 228 -17.02 18.91 -8.61
C LEU A 228 -17.40 20.40 -8.58
N GLN A 229 -18.42 20.79 -9.35
CA GLN A 229 -18.96 22.16 -9.36
C GLN A 229 -19.58 22.54 -8.02
N LEU A 230 -20.41 21.67 -7.46
CA LEU A 230 -21.07 21.92 -6.17
C LEU A 230 -20.04 21.97 -5.03
N ALA A 231 -19.06 21.08 -5.02
CA ALA A 231 -17.94 21.12 -4.09
C ALA A 231 -17.14 22.42 -4.20
N ALA A 232 -16.83 22.85 -5.43
CA ALA A 232 -16.12 24.11 -5.66
C ALA A 232 -16.89 25.32 -5.14
N LEU A 233 -18.21 25.38 -5.38
CA LEU A 233 -19.08 26.44 -4.86
C LEU A 233 -19.12 26.43 -3.32
N SER A 234 -19.16 25.23 -2.70
CA SER A 234 -19.14 25.08 -1.24
C SER A 234 -17.80 25.48 -0.61
N MET A 235 -16.71 25.40 -1.36
CA MET A 235 -15.36 25.80 -0.91
C MET A 235 -15.08 27.29 -1.03
N GLN A 236 -15.81 28.01 -1.90
CA GLN A 236 -15.58 29.46 -2.09
C GLN A 236 -15.75 30.25 -0.79
N GLY A 237 -14.70 31.00 -0.43
CA GLY A 237 -14.69 31.82 0.79
C GLY A 237 -14.40 31.08 2.09
N ARG A 238 -14.14 29.78 2.08
CA ARG A 238 -13.72 29.01 3.27
C ARG A 238 -12.21 29.14 3.49
N THR A 239 -11.83 29.22 4.77
CA THR A 239 -10.40 29.25 5.19
C THR A 239 -9.81 27.85 5.41
N ASP A 240 -10.64 26.87 5.80
CA ASP A 240 -10.26 25.47 5.98
C ASP A 240 -10.79 24.60 4.83
N VAL A 241 -10.07 24.64 3.72
CA VAL A 241 -10.38 23.84 2.53
C VAL A 241 -10.03 22.36 2.76
N ALA A 242 -8.93 22.07 3.45
CA ALA A 242 -8.50 20.68 3.70
C ALA A 242 -9.49 19.96 4.62
N GLY A 243 -9.96 20.60 5.69
CA GLY A 243 -10.98 20.04 6.58
C GLY A 243 -12.32 19.82 5.85
N PHE A 244 -12.70 20.73 4.97
CA PHE A 244 -13.88 20.55 4.10
C PHE A 244 -13.72 19.33 3.18
N ILE A 245 -12.59 19.21 2.47
CA ILE A 245 -12.33 18.08 1.58
C ILE A 245 -12.33 16.77 2.38
N ALA A 246 -11.74 16.74 3.56
CA ALA A 246 -11.75 15.56 4.42
C ALA A 246 -13.16 15.15 4.88
N GLY A 247 -14.04 16.11 5.08
CA GLY A 247 -15.45 15.88 5.48
C GLY A 247 -16.45 15.81 4.33
N PHE A 248 -16.03 16.06 3.08
CA PHE A 248 -16.94 16.11 1.94
C PHE A 248 -17.57 14.73 1.65
N ALA A 249 -18.87 14.64 1.81
CA ALA A 249 -19.66 13.42 1.61
C ALA A 249 -21.02 13.78 0.97
N GLY A 250 -21.85 12.77 0.73
CA GLY A 250 -23.18 12.97 0.14
C GLY A 250 -24.20 13.70 1.03
N ASP A 251 -23.81 14.10 2.24
CA ASP A 251 -24.58 14.96 3.15
C ASP A 251 -24.36 16.46 2.92
N ASP A 252 -23.50 16.85 1.97
CA ASP A 252 -23.38 18.26 1.55
C ASP A 252 -24.71 18.73 0.97
N ARG A 253 -25.24 19.82 1.52
CA ARG A 253 -26.58 20.32 1.23
C ARG A 253 -26.85 20.48 -0.26
N TYR A 254 -25.91 21.01 -1.02
CA TYR A 254 -26.10 21.24 -2.46
C TYR A 254 -26.17 19.94 -3.25
N ILE A 255 -25.46 18.90 -2.82
CA ILE A 255 -25.50 17.57 -3.46
C ILE A 255 -26.80 16.87 -3.09
N VAL A 256 -27.20 16.92 -1.83
CA VAL A 256 -28.46 16.36 -1.36
C VAL A 256 -29.63 16.96 -2.14
N ASP A 257 -29.73 18.29 -2.18
CA ASP A 257 -30.79 19.00 -2.89
C ASP A 257 -30.82 18.61 -4.37
N TYR A 258 -29.67 18.60 -5.03
CA TYR A 258 -29.58 18.26 -6.45
C TYR A 258 -29.98 16.81 -6.76
N LEU A 259 -29.47 15.84 -5.99
CA LEU A 259 -29.76 14.42 -6.23
C LEU A 259 -31.17 14.05 -5.80
N ALA A 260 -31.69 14.66 -4.75
CA ALA A 260 -33.08 14.48 -4.33
C ALA A 260 -34.05 14.98 -5.41
N GLU A 261 -33.96 16.25 -5.81
CA GLU A 261 -34.91 16.88 -6.75
C GLU A 261 -34.77 16.35 -8.19
N GLU A 262 -33.55 16.20 -8.68
CA GLU A 262 -33.28 15.84 -10.08
C GLU A 262 -33.26 14.33 -10.36
N VAL A 263 -33.10 13.50 -9.33
CA VAL A 263 -32.93 12.06 -9.50
C VAL A 263 -33.96 11.26 -8.70
N LEU A 264 -34.00 11.41 -7.38
CA LEU A 264 -34.81 10.55 -6.49
C LEU A 264 -36.30 10.86 -6.60
N ASP A 265 -36.70 12.12 -6.53
CA ASP A 265 -38.12 12.52 -6.55
C ASP A 265 -38.79 12.32 -7.90
N ARG A 266 -37.98 12.12 -8.97
CA ARG A 266 -38.53 11.78 -10.30
C ARG A 266 -38.79 10.29 -10.50
N GLN A 267 -38.37 9.45 -9.52
CA GLN A 267 -38.59 8.01 -9.63
C GLN A 267 -39.99 7.63 -9.14
N PRO A 268 -40.60 6.60 -9.77
CA PRO A 268 -41.82 6.00 -9.22
C PRO A 268 -41.60 5.46 -7.81
N GLU A 269 -42.58 5.56 -6.92
CA GLU A 269 -42.50 5.10 -5.52
C GLU A 269 -41.91 3.69 -5.34
N PRO A 270 -42.22 2.66 -6.14
CA PRO A 270 -41.61 1.35 -5.99
C PRO A 270 -40.11 1.34 -6.26
N VAL A 271 -39.62 2.23 -7.17
CA VAL A 271 -38.19 2.37 -7.47
C VAL A 271 -37.53 3.15 -6.36
N LYS A 272 -38.10 4.25 -5.89
CA LYS A 272 -37.62 5.03 -4.75
C LYS A 272 -37.45 4.14 -3.52
N HIS A 273 -38.46 3.34 -3.19
CA HIS A 273 -38.44 2.41 -2.06
C HIS A 273 -37.35 1.36 -2.17
N PHE A 274 -37.15 0.78 -3.37
CA PHE A 274 -36.05 -0.16 -3.63
C PHE A 274 -34.67 0.48 -3.47
N LEU A 275 -34.46 1.68 -4.00
CA LEU A 275 -33.20 2.44 -3.88
C LEU A 275 -32.86 2.71 -2.41
N LEU A 276 -33.84 3.19 -1.64
CA LEU A 276 -33.66 3.49 -0.21
C LEU A 276 -33.31 2.22 0.58
N GLN A 277 -34.08 1.15 0.42
CA GLN A 277 -33.87 -0.09 1.19
C GLN A 277 -32.54 -0.80 0.87
N THR A 278 -32.07 -0.69 -0.38
CA THR A 278 -30.81 -1.32 -0.79
C THR A 278 -29.59 -0.40 -0.60
N SER A 279 -29.78 0.84 -0.18
CA SER A 279 -28.69 1.81 0.04
C SER A 279 -27.74 1.41 1.17
N ILE A 280 -28.18 0.57 2.09
CA ILE A 280 -27.34 0.02 3.17
C ILE A 280 -26.24 -0.93 2.69
N LEU A 281 -26.28 -1.32 1.41
CA LEU A 281 -25.37 -2.30 0.82
C LEU A 281 -24.24 -1.63 0.06
N ASP A 282 -22.98 -1.98 0.36
CA ASP A 282 -21.82 -1.51 -0.37
C ASP A 282 -21.77 -2.07 -1.80
N ARG A 283 -22.26 -3.28 -1.98
CA ARG A 283 -22.38 -3.97 -3.27
C ARG A 283 -23.73 -4.65 -3.38
N LEU A 284 -24.27 -4.68 -4.58
CA LEU A 284 -25.63 -5.10 -4.89
C LEU A 284 -25.60 -6.30 -5.84
N SER A 285 -26.39 -7.32 -5.54
CA SER A 285 -26.72 -8.39 -6.48
C SER A 285 -28.23 -8.66 -6.42
N GLY A 286 -28.77 -9.26 -7.46
CA GLY A 286 -30.23 -9.57 -7.48
C GLY A 286 -30.68 -10.33 -6.25
N PRO A 287 -30.05 -11.49 -5.92
CA PRO A 287 -30.45 -12.28 -4.75
C PRO A 287 -30.25 -11.54 -3.40
N LEU A 288 -29.24 -10.71 -3.26
CA LEU A 288 -29.01 -9.91 -2.05
C LEU A 288 -30.10 -8.85 -1.89
N CYS A 289 -30.41 -8.13 -2.99
CA CYS A 289 -31.48 -7.13 -2.98
C CYS A 289 -32.86 -7.78 -2.66
N ASP A 290 -33.13 -8.97 -3.22
CA ASP A 290 -34.36 -9.73 -2.92
C ASP A 290 -34.44 -10.09 -1.43
N ALA A 291 -33.33 -10.57 -0.85
CA ALA A 291 -33.25 -10.89 0.57
C ALA A 291 -33.48 -9.68 1.48
N VAL A 292 -32.85 -8.55 1.17
CA VAL A 292 -32.91 -7.32 1.98
C VAL A 292 -34.30 -6.68 1.88
N THR A 293 -34.82 -6.52 0.68
CA THR A 293 -36.16 -5.89 0.46
C THR A 293 -37.32 -6.81 0.79
N GLY A 294 -37.09 -8.13 0.81
CA GLY A 294 -38.18 -9.13 0.91
C GLY A 294 -39.07 -9.20 -0.32
N GLN A 295 -38.58 -8.77 -1.48
CA GLN A 295 -39.32 -8.73 -2.75
C GLN A 295 -38.53 -9.42 -3.84
N ASP A 296 -39.17 -10.17 -4.72
CA ASP A 296 -38.52 -10.82 -5.85
C ASP A 296 -38.22 -9.84 -7.00
N GLY A 297 -37.27 -10.20 -7.86
CA GLY A 297 -36.97 -9.49 -9.10
C GLY A 297 -35.87 -8.43 -9.02
N GLY A 298 -35.02 -8.49 -8.00
CA GLY A 298 -33.88 -7.55 -7.79
C GLY A 298 -32.96 -7.45 -8.99
N GLN A 299 -32.62 -8.57 -9.64
CA GLN A 299 -31.80 -8.55 -10.85
C GLN A 299 -32.42 -7.74 -12.00
N SER A 300 -33.73 -7.91 -12.20
CA SER A 300 -34.45 -7.17 -13.23
C SER A 300 -34.52 -5.67 -12.93
N ARG A 301 -34.66 -5.33 -11.64
CA ARG A 301 -34.68 -3.94 -11.16
C ARG A 301 -33.28 -3.32 -11.31
N LEU A 302 -32.21 -4.02 -10.91
CA LEU A 302 -30.83 -3.54 -11.10
C LEU A 302 -30.52 -3.31 -12.58
N ALA A 303 -30.91 -4.23 -13.46
CA ALA A 303 -30.76 -4.05 -14.90
C ALA A 303 -31.59 -2.87 -15.46
N ALA A 304 -32.74 -2.58 -14.89
CA ALA A 304 -33.58 -1.42 -15.27
C ALA A 304 -32.92 -0.12 -14.80
N LEU A 305 -32.38 -0.08 -13.57
CA LEU A 305 -31.66 1.06 -13.01
C LEU A 305 -30.39 1.37 -13.81
N GLU A 306 -29.63 0.32 -14.22
CA GLU A 306 -28.45 0.47 -15.07
C GLU A 306 -28.81 1.08 -16.43
N ARG A 307 -29.83 0.53 -17.11
CA ARG A 307 -30.32 1.10 -18.40
C ARG A 307 -30.83 2.54 -18.26
N GLY A 308 -31.43 2.85 -17.10
CA GLY A 308 -31.85 4.20 -16.75
C GLY A 308 -30.71 5.12 -16.32
N ASN A 309 -29.46 4.66 -16.28
CA ASN A 309 -28.31 5.42 -15.76
C ASN A 309 -28.58 6.06 -14.38
N LEU A 310 -29.21 5.32 -13.47
CA LEU A 310 -29.56 5.79 -12.12
C LEU A 310 -28.41 5.61 -11.15
N PHE A 311 -27.23 6.15 -11.50
CA PHE A 311 -26.01 6.14 -10.66
C PHE A 311 -25.60 4.75 -10.17
N LEU A 312 -25.94 3.70 -10.92
CA LEU A 312 -25.55 2.32 -10.69
C LEU A 312 -24.34 1.98 -11.55
N VAL A 313 -23.30 1.42 -10.92
CA VAL A 313 -22.02 1.07 -11.56
C VAL A 313 -21.87 -0.44 -11.51
N PRO A 314 -21.71 -1.15 -12.64
CA PRO A 314 -21.38 -2.57 -12.63
C PRO A 314 -19.97 -2.79 -12.12
N LEU A 315 -19.75 -3.84 -11.33
CA LEU A 315 -18.47 -4.22 -10.76
C LEU A 315 -17.81 -5.38 -11.51
N ASP A 316 -18.56 -6.08 -12.36
CA ASP A 316 -18.07 -7.17 -13.18
C ASP A 316 -18.70 -7.16 -14.60
N ASP A 317 -17.99 -7.80 -15.56
CA ASP A 317 -18.43 -7.89 -16.96
C ASP A 317 -19.71 -8.73 -17.17
N HIS A 318 -20.04 -9.58 -16.21
CA HIS A 318 -21.24 -10.43 -16.23
C HIS A 318 -22.46 -9.77 -15.63
N ARG A 319 -22.30 -8.58 -15.09
CA ARG A 319 -23.40 -7.79 -14.48
C ARG A 319 -24.10 -8.54 -13.34
N HIS A 320 -23.34 -9.28 -12.54
CA HIS A 320 -23.85 -9.93 -11.34
C HIS A 320 -23.79 -8.98 -10.15
N TRP A 321 -22.70 -8.17 -10.07
CA TRP A 321 -22.47 -7.25 -8.99
C TRP A 321 -22.48 -5.81 -9.46
N TYR A 322 -23.09 -4.95 -8.64
CA TYR A 322 -23.19 -3.52 -8.86
C TYR A 322 -22.87 -2.79 -7.56
N ARG A 323 -22.67 -1.51 -7.66
CA ARG A 323 -22.69 -0.56 -6.55
C ARG A 323 -23.36 0.74 -6.97
N TYR A 324 -23.84 1.47 -6.00
CA TYR A 324 -24.22 2.86 -6.25
C TYR A 324 -22.99 3.74 -6.41
N HIS A 325 -23.13 4.85 -7.13
CA HIS A 325 -22.18 5.95 -7.07
C HIS A 325 -22.11 6.46 -5.64
N ARG A 326 -20.91 6.71 -5.09
CA ARG A 326 -20.71 7.03 -3.68
C ARG A 326 -21.64 8.10 -3.15
N LEU A 327 -21.62 9.30 -3.76
CA LEU A 327 -22.45 10.42 -3.33
C LEU A 327 -23.95 10.11 -3.41
N PHE A 328 -24.36 9.27 -4.35
CA PHE A 328 -25.75 8.85 -4.45
C PHE A 328 -26.13 7.86 -3.34
N ALA A 329 -25.25 6.94 -3.01
CA ALA A 329 -25.43 6.03 -1.88
C ALA A 329 -25.60 6.82 -0.57
N ASP A 330 -24.73 7.80 -0.31
CA ASP A 330 -24.78 8.64 0.88
C ASP A 330 -26.13 9.40 0.99
N VAL A 331 -26.62 9.97 -0.12
CA VAL A 331 -27.92 10.65 -0.17
C VAL A 331 -29.05 9.66 0.09
N LEU A 332 -29.02 8.47 -0.53
CA LEU A 332 -30.04 7.45 -0.29
C LEU A 332 -30.06 6.99 1.17
N GLN A 333 -28.90 6.79 1.78
CA GLN A 333 -28.78 6.43 3.20
C GLN A 333 -29.32 7.53 4.11
N ALA A 334 -29.00 8.79 3.82
CA ALA A 334 -29.53 9.92 4.57
C ALA A 334 -31.06 9.96 4.51
N HIS A 335 -31.65 9.80 3.32
CA HIS A 335 -33.10 9.74 3.15
C HIS A 335 -33.74 8.49 3.81
N LEU A 336 -33.08 7.34 3.77
CA LEU A 336 -33.55 6.14 4.47
C LEU A 336 -33.62 6.36 5.97
N LEU A 337 -32.60 6.98 6.56
CA LEU A 337 -32.53 7.31 7.98
C LEU A 337 -33.59 8.34 8.40
N ASP A 338 -33.90 9.29 7.51
CA ASP A 338 -34.93 10.32 7.77
C ASP A 338 -36.35 9.76 7.58
N GLU A 339 -36.60 9.06 6.46
CA GLU A 339 -37.96 8.58 6.12
C GLU A 339 -38.33 7.27 6.81
N GLN A 340 -37.38 6.35 7.03
CA GLN A 340 -37.62 4.97 7.50
C GLN A 340 -36.62 4.50 8.57
N PRO A 341 -36.31 5.27 9.64
CA PRO A 341 -35.28 4.87 10.61
C PRO A 341 -35.58 3.52 11.28
N ALA A 342 -36.83 3.20 11.50
CA ALA A 342 -37.24 1.95 12.13
C ALA A 342 -37.02 0.71 11.24
N ALA A 343 -36.86 0.86 9.91
CA ALA A 343 -36.60 -0.24 8.99
C ALA A 343 -35.13 -0.62 8.93
N VAL A 344 -34.21 0.32 9.22
CA VAL A 344 -32.76 0.14 9.05
C VAL A 344 -32.22 -1.10 9.78
N PRO A 345 -32.52 -1.35 11.07
CA PRO A 345 -32.02 -2.54 11.76
C PRO A 345 -32.47 -3.86 11.09
N GLU A 346 -33.71 -3.91 10.65
CA GLU A 346 -34.25 -5.12 9.99
C GLU A 346 -33.61 -5.35 8.62
N LEU A 347 -33.37 -4.28 7.83
CA LEU A 347 -32.65 -4.38 6.56
C LEU A 347 -31.25 -4.94 6.75
N HIS A 348 -30.50 -4.38 7.71
CA HIS A 348 -29.18 -4.88 8.07
C HIS A 348 -29.21 -6.32 8.58
N ARG A 349 -30.18 -6.70 9.41
CA ARG A 349 -30.33 -8.07 9.89
C ARG A 349 -30.53 -9.05 8.74
N ARG A 350 -31.37 -8.73 7.76
CA ARG A 350 -31.58 -9.56 6.57
C ARG A 350 -30.33 -9.67 5.72
N ALA A 351 -29.62 -8.57 5.53
CA ALA A 351 -28.33 -8.58 4.84
C ALA A 351 -27.32 -9.47 5.57
N SER A 352 -27.20 -9.36 6.90
CA SER A 352 -26.33 -10.21 7.71
C SER A 352 -26.62 -11.69 7.53
N ILE A 353 -27.90 -12.08 7.54
CA ILE A 353 -28.30 -13.48 7.35
C ILE A 353 -27.95 -13.98 5.95
N TRP A 354 -28.18 -13.15 4.93
CA TRP A 354 -27.86 -13.52 3.56
C TRP A 354 -26.35 -13.70 3.36
N TYR A 355 -25.51 -12.79 3.86
CA TYR A 355 -24.06 -12.87 3.76
C TYR A 355 -23.50 -14.09 4.50
N GLU A 356 -23.99 -14.40 5.69
CA GLU A 356 -23.62 -15.64 6.41
C GLU A 356 -23.91 -16.89 5.58
N GLN A 357 -25.11 -16.99 4.99
CA GLN A 357 -25.53 -18.13 4.17
C GLN A 357 -24.73 -18.26 2.86
N ASN A 358 -24.14 -17.18 2.39
CA ASN A 358 -23.34 -17.14 1.17
C ASN A 358 -21.82 -17.16 1.41
N GLY A 359 -21.37 -17.41 2.66
CA GLY A 359 -19.97 -17.59 2.99
C GLY A 359 -19.15 -16.30 3.05
N GLU A 360 -19.78 -15.18 3.35
CA GLU A 360 -19.17 -13.85 3.46
C GLU A 360 -19.25 -13.35 4.93
N PRO A 361 -18.46 -13.94 5.86
CA PRO A 361 -18.63 -13.70 7.30
C PRO A 361 -18.30 -12.26 7.72
N ALA A 362 -17.39 -11.58 7.03
CA ALA A 362 -17.01 -10.21 7.37
C ALA A 362 -18.17 -9.24 7.15
N GLU A 363 -18.82 -9.32 5.99
CA GLU A 363 -20.00 -8.53 5.65
C GLU A 363 -21.19 -8.89 6.55
N ALA A 364 -21.35 -10.18 6.89
CA ALA A 364 -22.39 -10.63 7.82
C ALA A 364 -22.21 -9.97 9.20
N ILE A 365 -20.99 -9.85 9.69
CA ILE A 365 -20.66 -9.18 10.97
C ILE A 365 -20.90 -7.68 10.87
N ASP A 366 -20.38 -7.01 9.84
CA ASP A 366 -20.56 -5.55 9.68
C ASP A 366 -22.05 -5.19 9.61
N HIS A 367 -22.89 -6.00 8.94
CA HIS A 367 -24.33 -5.80 8.92
C HIS A 367 -25.02 -6.18 10.23
N ALA A 368 -24.55 -7.16 10.99
CA ALA A 368 -25.09 -7.46 12.32
C ALA A 368 -24.82 -6.29 13.29
N LEU A 369 -23.62 -5.68 13.23
CA LEU A 369 -23.28 -4.47 13.98
C LEU A 369 -24.13 -3.26 13.55
N GLY A 370 -24.35 -3.10 12.24
CA GLY A 370 -25.23 -2.06 11.69
C GLY A 370 -26.70 -2.23 12.08
N ALA A 371 -27.14 -3.44 12.40
CA ALA A 371 -28.46 -3.72 12.96
C ALA A 371 -28.54 -3.49 14.47
N GLU A 372 -27.43 -3.20 15.14
CA GLU A 372 -27.28 -3.21 16.60
C GLU A 372 -27.65 -4.58 17.24
N ASP A 373 -27.60 -5.67 16.42
CA ASP A 373 -27.81 -7.03 16.90
C ASP A 373 -26.46 -7.58 17.43
N PHE A 374 -26.07 -7.08 18.61
CA PHE A 374 -24.78 -7.40 19.21
C PHE A 374 -24.63 -8.86 19.62
N GLU A 375 -25.75 -9.56 19.92
CA GLU A 375 -25.70 -10.98 20.22
C GLU A 375 -25.30 -11.78 18.97
N ARG A 376 -25.95 -11.50 17.86
CA ARG A 376 -25.64 -12.11 16.57
C ARG A 376 -24.22 -11.75 16.10
N ALA A 377 -23.85 -10.48 16.22
CA ALA A 377 -22.49 -10.03 15.86
C ALA A 377 -21.43 -10.78 16.69
N ALA A 378 -21.65 -10.91 18.00
CA ALA A 378 -20.78 -11.66 18.90
C ALA A 378 -20.64 -13.14 18.52
N ASP A 379 -21.77 -13.79 18.15
CA ASP A 379 -21.79 -15.17 17.67
C ASP A 379 -20.92 -15.35 16.42
N LEU A 380 -21.12 -14.48 15.41
CA LEU A 380 -20.40 -14.54 14.14
C LEU A 380 -18.91 -14.21 14.32
N ILE A 381 -18.58 -13.19 15.15
CA ILE A 381 -17.19 -12.81 15.44
C ILE A 381 -16.45 -13.96 16.10
N GLU A 382 -17.07 -14.62 17.11
CA GLU A 382 -16.45 -15.74 17.83
C GLU A 382 -16.03 -16.86 16.87
N LEU A 383 -16.90 -17.22 15.93
CA LEU A 383 -16.62 -18.23 14.91
C LEU A 383 -15.57 -17.79 13.88
N ALA A 384 -15.45 -16.48 13.63
CA ALA A 384 -14.49 -15.92 12.66
C ALA A 384 -13.07 -15.72 13.23
N ILE A 385 -12.88 -15.75 14.57
CA ILE A 385 -11.59 -15.52 15.23
C ILE A 385 -10.46 -16.37 14.65
N PRO A 386 -10.61 -17.72 14.47
CA PRO A 386 -9.51 -18.55 13.99
C PRO A 386 -9.01 -18.13 12.60
N GLU A 387 -9.94 -17.79 11.69
CA GLU A 387 -9.62 -17.34 10.33
C GLU A 387 -8.96 -15.96 10.36
N LEU A 388 -9.52 -15.00 11.08
CA LEU A 388 -8.99 -13.63 11.20
C LEU A 388 -7.57 -13.60 11.76
N ARG A 389 -7.25 -14.48 12.73
CA ARG A 389 -5.90 -14.63 13.27
C ARG A 389 -4.93 -15.21 12.24
N ARG A 390 -5.37 -16.22 11.48
CA ARG A 390 -4.57 -16.82 10.41
C ARG A 390 -4.22 -15.78 9.34
N ASP A 391 -5.19 -14.93 9.00
CA ASP A 391 -5.08 -13.91 7.97
C ASP A 391 -4.48 -12.59 8.47
N ARG A 392 -4.06 -12.52 9.74
CA ARG A 392 -3.49 -11.30 10.36
C ARG A 392 -4.43 -10.09 10.33
N ARG A 393 -5.73 -10.31 10.52
CA ARG A 393 -6.77 -9.29 10.51
C ARG A 393 -7.21 -8.86 11.91
N GLU A 394 -6.29 -8.85 12.88
CA GLU A 394 -6.55 -8.48 14.28
C GLU A 394 -7.04 -7.03 14.44
N ALA A 395 -6.66 -6.15 13.52
CA ALA A 395 -7.17 -4.77 13.51
C ALA A 395 -8.68 -4.74 13.21
N THR A 396 -9.17 -5.58 12.31
CA THR A 396 -10.61 -5.74 12.02
C THR A 396 -11.35 -6.34 13.22
N LEU A 397 -10.78 -7.41 13.80
CA LEU A 397 -11.33 -8.04 15.00
C LEU A 397 -11.47 -7.05 16.16
N ARG A 398 -10.43 -6.24 16.40
CA ARG A 398 -10.44 -5.21 17.44
C ARG A 398 -11.47 -4.11 17.16
N ARG A 399 -11.64 -3.69 15.90
CA ARG A 399 -12.66 -2.71 15.50
C ARG A 399 -14.04 -3.21 15.84
N TRP A 400 -14.39 -4.43 15.49
CA TRP A 400 -15.69 -5.03 15.78
C TRP A 400 -15.94 -5.20 17.28
N LEU A 401 -14.95 -5.75 18.01
CA LEU A 401 -15.12 -6.03 19.44
C LEU A 401 -15.18 -4.78 20.33
N LYS A 402 -14.67 -3.64 19.85
CA LYS A 402 -14.85 -2.34 20.55
C LYS A 402 -16.28 -1.84 20.55
N VAL A 403 -17.11 -2.28 19.62
CA VAL A 403 -18.53 -1.89 19.51
C VAL A 403 -19.42 -2.81 20.34
N ILE A 404 -18.98 -4.05 20.61
CA ILE A 404 -19.74 -5.01 21.41
C ILE A 404 -19.80 -4.54 22.90
N PRO A 405 -20.96 -4.50 23.53
CA PRO A 405 -21.11 -4.15 24.95
C PRO A 405 -20.30 -5.08 25.87
N ASP A 406 -19.63 -4.50 26.87
CA ASP A 406 -18.80 -5.28 27.82
C ASP A 406 -19.60 -6.34 28.59
N GLU A 407 -20.87 -6.11 28.83
CA GLU A 407 -21.78 -7.08 29.49
C GLU A 407 -21.89 -8.39 28.69
N LEU A 408 -21.94 -8.29 27.35
CA LEU A 408 -21.95 -9.45 26.46
C LEU A 408 -20.60 -10.16 26.43
N LEU A 409 -19.50 -9.41 26.45
CA LEU A 409 -18.15 -9.99 26.46
C LEU A 409 -17.88 -10.76 27.76
N ARG A 410 -18.36 -10.30 28.92
CA ARG A 410 -18.18 -10.97 30.20
C ARG A 410 -18.78 -12.36 30.29
N VAL A 411 -19.88 -12.60 29.59
CA VAL A 411 -20.54 -13.92 29.57
C VAL A 411 -20.04 -14.84 28.46
N ARG A 412 -19.10 -14.36 27.62
CA ARG A 412 -18.53 -15.07 26.47
C ARG A 412 -17.01 -15.21 26.61
N PRO A 413 -16.53 -16.20 27.37
CA PRO A 413 -15.10 -16.33 27.67
C PRO A 413 -14.23 -16.50 26.44
N VAL A 414 -14.67 -17.26 25.41
CA VAL A 414 -13.93 -17.45 24.15
C VAL A 414 -13.77 -16.13 23.40
N LEU A 415 -14.86 -15.39 23.23
CA LEU A 415 -14.86 -14.12 22.57
C LEU A 415 -14.02 -13.07 23.33
N ASN A 416 -14.13 -13.05 24.66
CA ASN A 416 -13.37 -12.14 25.53
C ASN A 416 -11.86 -12.38 25.41
N ILE A 417 -11.42 -13.63 25.41
CA ILE A 417 -10.01 -14.01 25.18
C ILE A 417 -9.56 -13.71 23.75
N GLY A 418 -10.46 -13.86 22.77
CA GLY A 418 -10.24 -13.40 21.39
C GLY A 418 -9.92 -11.90 21.34
N PHE A 419 -10.66 -11.10 22.12
CA PHE A 419 -10.40 -9.67 22.25
C PHE A 419 -9.06 -9.36 22.91
N VAL A 420 -8.70 -10.06 23.97
CA VAL A 420 -7.37 -9.94 24.60
C VAL A 420 -6.27 -10.13 23.54
N GLY A 421 -6.38 -11.15 22.70
CA GLY A 421 -5.43 -11.38 21.60
C GLY A 421 -5.32 -10.23 20.63
N ALA A 422 -6.47 -9.65 20.23
CA ALA A 422 -6.49 -8.50 19.33
C ALA A 422 -5.91 -7.22 19.97
N LEU A 423 -6.10 -7.03 21.28
CA LEU A 423 -5.52 -5.93 22.05
C LEU A 423 -4.00 -6.06 22.16
N VAL A 424 -3.50 -7.25 22.55
CA VAL A 424 -2.06 -7.52 22.69
C VAL A 424 -1.35 -7.34 21.35
N SER A 425 -1.90 -7.88 20.27
CA SER A 425 -1.34 -7.71 18.90
C SER A 425 -1.31 -6.25 18.45
N GLY A 426 -2.16 -5.42 18.99
CA GLY A 426 -2.19 -3.97 18.76
C GLY A 426 -1.39 -3.13 19.74
N GLY A 427 -0.65 -3.76 20.68
CA GLY A 427 0.13 -3.05 21.71
C GLY A 427 -0.71 -2.37 22.79
N GLN A 428 -2.01 -2.66 22.86
CA GLN A 428 -2.94 -2.12 23.86
C GLN A 428 -3.01 -3.07 25.05
N LEU A 429 -2.43 -2.67 26.18
CA LEU A 429 -2.31 -3.54 27.37
C LEU A 429 -3.28 -3.18 28.49
N GLU A 430 -3.95 -2.05 28.38
CA GLU A 430 -4.92 -1.58 29.38
C GLU A 430 -6.18 -2.47 29.38
N GLY A 431 -6.67 -2.82 30.58
CA GLY A 431 -7.87 -3.64 30.76
C GLY A 431 -7.71 -5.13 30.53
N ILE A 432 -6.54 -5.61 30.02
CA ILE A 432 -6.32 -7.03 29.74
C ILE A 432 -6.41 -7.90 31.01
N LYS A 433 -5.83 -7.44 32.12
CA LYS A 433 -5.85 -8.20 33.40
C LYS A 433 -7.26 -8.47 33.90
N GLU A 434 -8.15 -7.51 33.72
CA GLU A 434 -9.56 -7.60 34.06
C GLU A 434 -10.25 -8.64 33.18
N ARG A 435 -10.05 -8.56 31.87
CA ARG A 435 -10.64 -9.48 30.89
C ARG A 435 -10.16 -10.93 31.07
N LEU A 436 -8.89 -11.12 31.41
CA LEU A 436 -8.36 -12.46 31.72
C LEU A 436 -9.03 -13.05 32.98
N ARG A 437 -9.24 -12.23 34.03
CA ARG A 437 -9.94 -12.62 35.25
C ARG A 437 -11.42 -12.94 34.99
N ASP A 438 -12.10 -12.13 34.17
CA ASP A 438 -13.50 -12.36 33.81
C ASP A 438 -13.67 -13.70 33.08
N ALA A 439 -12.77 -14.05 32.15
CA ALA A 439 -12.81 -15.34 31.47
C ALA A 439 -12.50 -16.53 32.41
N GLU A 440 -11.53 -16.39 33.32
CA GLU A 440 -11.10 -17.42 34.26
C GLU A 440 -12.21 -17.78 35.27
N GLN A 441 -13.03 -16.82 35.72
CA GLN A 441 -14.16 -17.09 36.63
C GLN A 441 -15.14 -18.14 36.08
N TRP A 442 -15.29 -18.23 34.76
CA TRP A 442 -16.14 -19.24 34.11
C TRP A 442 -15.48 -20.62 34.11
N LEU A 443 -14.15 -20.69 34.07
CA LEU A 443 -13.40 -21.95 34.05
C LEU A 443 -13.32 -22.57 35.44
N ASP A 444 -13.14 -21.75 36.49
CA ASP A 444 -13.06 -22.17 37.89
C ASP A 444 -14.40 -22.71 38.46
N ALA A 445 -15.51 -22.23 37.90
CA ALA A 445 -16.85 -22.65 38.29
C ALA A 445 -17.12 -24.15 37.96
N GLY A 446 -16.29 -24.77 37.08
CA GLY A 446 -16.40 -26.18 36.68
C GLY A 446 -15.54 -27.13 37.50
N THR A 447 -14.60 -26.68 38.36
CA THR A 447 -13.71 -27.53 39.13
C THR A 447 -14.23 -27.77 40.55
N ALA A 448 -14.30 -29.03 40.94
CA ALA A 448 -14.97 -29.55 42.16
C ALA A 448 -14.20 -29.31 43.48
N ASP A 449 -13.19 -28.47 43.58
CA ASP A 449 -12.39 -28.21 44.76
C ASP A 449 -12.56 -26.81 45.34
N GLY A 450 -13.52 -26.65 46.18
CA GLY A 450 -13.55 -26.11 47.55
C GLY A 450 -13.38 -24.61 47.81
N VAL A 451 -13.13 -23.71 46.85
CA VAL A 451 -13.23 -22.25 47.07
C VAL A 451 -14.01 -21.62 45.93
N ARG A 452 -15.32 -21.58 46.10
CA ARG A 452 -16.27 -20.99 45.15
C ARG A 452 -16.13 -19.46 45.12
N SER A 453 -15.47 -18.93 44.11
CA SER A 453 -15.82 -17.59 43.62
C SER A 453 -17.25 -17.67 43.10
N LYS A 454 -18.09 -16.69 43.47
CA LYS A 454 -19.49 -16.64 43.01
C LYS A 454 -19.48 -16.52 41.48
N PRO A 455 -20.14 -17.45 40.70
CA PRO A 455 -20.16 -17.31 39.27
C PRO A 455 -20.70 -15.94 38.84
N PRO A 456 -20.24 -15.38 37.72
CA PRO A 456 -20.82 -14.16 37.18
C PRO A 456 -22.33 -14.31 37.04
N SER A 457 -23.07 -13.21 37.15
CA SER A 457 -24.51 -13.23 36.93
C SER A 457 -24.80 -13.41 35.44
N GLY A 458 -25.46 -14.52 35.10
CA GLY A 458 -25.81 -14.88 33.72
C GLY A 458 -25.41 -16.32 33.39
N ASP A 459 -25.86 -16.78 32.23
CA ASP A 459 -25.43 -18.09 31.68
C ASP A 459 -24.22 -17.87 30.76
N MET A 460 -23.23 -18.73 30.85
CA MET A 460 -22.08 -18.71 29.96
C MET A 460 -22.52 -19.02 28.51
N VAL A 461 -22.13 -18.18 27.57
CA VAL A 461 -22.37 -18.36 26.14
C VAL A 461 -21.07 -18.70 25.43
N VAL A 462 -21.07 -19.79 24.69
CA VAL A 462 -19.95 -20.26 23.87
C VAL A 462 -20.52 -20.76 22.54
N ARG A 463 -19.99 -20.29 21.43
CA ARG A 463 -20.32 -20.76 20.08
C ARG A 463 -19.23 -21.67 19.53
N ASP A 464 -17.97 -21.34 19.77
CA ASP A 464 -16.84 -22.19 19.43
C ASP A 464 -16.48 -23.12 20.60
N LEU A 465 -17.12 -24.28 20.62
CA LEU A 465 -16.92 -25.28 21.65
C LEU A 465 -15.54 -25.93 21.61
N GLU A 466 -14.83 -25.83 20.47
CA GLU A 466 -13.48 -26.38 20.32
C GLU A 466 -12.42 -25.50 21.01
N GLU A 467 -12.68 -24.19 21.10
CA GLU A 467 -11.77 -23.25 21.77
C GLU A 467 -11.90 -23.24 23.30
N LEU A 468 -13.04 -23.63 23.86
CA LEU A 468 -13.25 -23.57 25.31
C LEU A 468 -12.21 -24.38 26.13
N PRO A 469 -11.84 -25.63 25.76
CA PRO A 469 -10.80 -26.38 26.48
C PRO A 469 -9.39 -25.78 26.37
N ARG A 470 -9.15 -24.90 25.38
CA ARG A 470 -7.86 -24.25 25.13
C ARG A 470 -7.66 -22.98 25.96
N LEU A 471 -8.74 -22.40 26.48
CA LEU A 471 -8.69 -21.12 27.21
C LEU A 471 -7.71 -21.09 28.37
N PRO A 472 -7.60 -22.13 29.25
CA PRO A 472 -6.66 -22.11 30.38
C PRO A 472 -5.21 -21.87 29.92
N GLY A 473 -4.75 -22.59 28.88
CA GLY A 473 -3.44 -22.42 28.29
C GLY A 473 -3.25 -21.03 27.65
N THR A 474 -4.27 -20.55 26.93
CA THR A 474 -4.25 -19.23 26.28
C THR A 474 -4.22 -18.09 27.29
N ILE A 475 -4.95 -18.19 28.42
CA ILE A 475 -4.93 -17.20 29.50
C ILE A 475 -3.51 -17.12 30.09
N GLU A 476 -2.89 -18.24 30.40
CA GLU A 476 -1.53 -18.27 30.93
C GLU A 476 -0.49 -17.74 29.91
N MET A 477 -0.69 -17.97 28.62
CA MET A 477 0.15 -17.39 27.58
C MET A 477 0.06 -15.85 27.58
N TYR A 478 -1.13 -15.25 27.70
CA TYR A 478 -1.28 -13.80 27.78
C TYR A 478 -0.73 -13.23 29.10
N ARG A 479 -0.82 -13.99 30.22
CA ARG A 479 -0.14 -13.61 31.46
C ARG A 479 1.38 -13.58 31.31
N ALA A 480 1.93 -14.55 30.59
CA ALA A 480 3.37 -14.54 30.26
C ALA A 480 3.75 -13.30 29.44
N ALA A 481 2.93 -12.91 28.45
CA ALA A 481 3.15 -11.71 27.67
C ALA A 481 3.10 -10.44 28.53
N LEU A 482 2.13 -10.33 29.44
CA LEU A 482 2.03 -9.20 30.37
C LEU A 482 3.20 -9.12 31.36
N ALA A 483 3.66 -10.28 31.87
CA ALA A 483 4.83 -10.37 32.73
C ALA A 483 6.10 -9.92 31.97
N LEU A 484 6.26 -10.32 30.71
CA LEU A 484 7.38 -9.91 29.87
C LEU A 484 7.43 -8.38 29.71
N VAL A 485 6.30 -7.76 29.37
CA VAL A 485 6.21 -6.31 29.21
C VAL A 485 6.47 -5.57 30.52
N ALA A 486 6.06 -6.16 31.66
CA ALA A 486 6.37 -5.63 32.99
C ALA A 486 7.83 -5.83 33.41
N GLY A 487 8.65 -6.50 32.62
CA GLY A 487 10.04 -6.83 32.95
C GLY A 487 10.18 -8.00 33.95
N ASP A 488 9.08 -8.67 34.31
CA ASP A 488 9.09 -9.83 35.21
C ASP A 488 9.44 -11.11 34.42
N ARG A 489 10.73 -11.34 34.22
CA ARG A 489 11.23 -12.50 33.50
C ARG A 489 10.91 -13.83 34.18
N PRO A 490 11.09 -13.98 35.54
CA PRO A 490 10.68 -15.21 36.23
C PRO A 490 9.19 -15.50 36.05
N GLY A 491 8.33 -14.49 36.22
CA GLY A 491 6.89 -14.60 35.97
C GLY A 491 6.56 -15.01 34.54
N THR A 492 7.26 -14.45 33.55
CA THR A 492 7.11 -14.84 32.14
C THR A 492 7.38 -16.33 31.92
N VAL A 493 8.51 -16.82 32.41
CA VAL A 493 8.90 -18.24 32.28
C VAL A 493 7.91 -19.16 33.01
N MET A 494 7.46 -18.76 34.18
CA MET A 494 6.50 -19.53 35.00
C MET A 494 5.16 -19.66 34.24
N HIS A 495 4.59 -18.53 33.79
CA HIS A 495 3.31 -18.53 33.08
C HIS A 495 3.41 -19.22 31.72
N ALA A 496 4.51 -19.04 30.98
CA ALA A 496 4.73 -19.71 29.70
C ALA A 496 4.80 -21.24 29.84
N LYS A 497 5.49 -21.77 30.90
CA LYS A 497 5.50 -23.19 31.18
C LYS A 497 4.11 -23.71 31.50
N ARG A 498 3.37 -23.02 32.37
CA ARG A 498 1.98 -23.40 32.66
C ARG A 498 1.10 -23.39 31.41
N ALA A 499 1.27 -22.40 30.51
CA ALA A 499 0.56 -22.36 29.24
C ALA A 499 0.83 -23.62 28.40
N ILE A 500 2.09 -24.06 28.31
CA ILE A 500 2.48 -25.31 27.62
C ILE A 500 1.85 -26.54 28.27
N ASP A 501 1.90 -26.63 29.61
CA ASP A 501 1.38 -27.76 30.37
C ASP A 501 -0.16 -27.90 30.28
N LEU A 502 -0.88 -26.77 30.18
CA LEU A 502 -2.34 -26.69 30.08
C LEU A 502 -2.85 -26.82 28.65
N SER A 503 -1.99 -26.62 27.65
CA SER A 503 -2.38 -26.73 26.25
C SER A 503 -2.30 -28.16 25.74
N PRO A 504 -3.30 -28.69 25.03
CA PRO A 504 -3.23 -30.00 24.37
C PRO A 504 -1.99 -30.15 23.49
N GLU A 505 -1.45 -31.35 23.36
CA GLU A 505 -0.25 -31.60 22.54
C GLU A 505 -0.48 -31.28 21.06
N GLU A 506 -1.71 -31.45 20.59
CA GLU A 506 -2.14 -31.13 19.20
C GLU A 506 -2.22 -29.63 18.96
N ASP A 507 -2.40 -28.82 19.99
CA ASP A 507 -2.57 -27.38 19.89
C ASP A 507 -1.23 -26.66 19.79
N GLN A 508 -0.65 -26.70 18.60
CA GLN A 508 0.71 -26.24 18.35
C GLN A 508 0.88 -24.72 18.45
N LEU A 509 -0.17 -23.94 18.17
CA LEU A 509 -0.05 -22.47 18.07
C LEU A 509 0.13 -21.81 19.46
N PRO A 510 -0.72 -22.04 20.50
CA PRO A 510 -0.50 -21.51 21.84
C PRO A 510 0.81 -22.01 22.47
N ARG A 511 1.15 -23.29 22.27
CA ARG A 511 2.42 -23.85 22.74
C ARG A 511 3.62 -23.17 22.13
N ALA A 512 3.58 -22.90 20.81
CA ALA A 512 4.63 -22.14 20.11
C ALA A 512 4.71 -20.69 20.61
N GLY A 513 3.57 -20.04 20.81
CA GLY A 513 3.52 -18.69 21.38
C GLY A 513 4.15 -18.61 22.79
N ALA A 514 3.79 -19.55 23.67
CA ALA A 514 4.37 -19.65 25.01
C ALA A 514 5.89 -19.91 24.95
N ALA A 515 6.35 -20.83 24.09
CA ALA A 515 7.77 -21.08 23.88
C ALA A 515 8.51 -19.83 23.38
N GLY A 516 7.90 -19.05 22.48
CA GLY A 516 8.45 -17.77 22.01
C GLY A 516 8.61 -16.73 23.12
N LEU A 517 7.59 -16.55 23.98
CA LEU A 517 7.65 -15.66 25.14
C LEU A 517 8.73 -16.08 26.13
N MET A 518 8.85 -17.39 26.39
CA MET A 518 9.90 -17.94 27.24
C MET A 518 11.28 -17.67 26.62
N GLY A 519 11.42 -17.82 25.30
CA GLY A 519 12.62 -17.50 24.56
C GLY A 519 13.03 -16.04 24.69
N LEU A 520 12.07 -15.09 24.62
CA LEU A 520 12.31 -13.66 24.86
C LEU A 520 12.81 -13.38 26.27
N ALA A 521 12.22 -14.03 27.28
CA ALA A 521 12.62 -13.86 28.68
C ALA A 521 14.06 -14.36 28.91
N PHE A 522 14.43 -15.51 28.36
CA PHE A 522 15.79 -16.06 28.43
C PHE A 522 16.78 -15.18 27.65
N TRP A 523 16.45 -14.81 26.42
CA TRP A 523 17.31 -13.95 25.60
C TRP A 523 17.55 -12.58 26.28
N GLY A 524 16.48 -11.89 26.72
CA GLY A 524 16.60 -10.64 27.46
C GLY A 524 17.35 -10.78 28.81
N GLY A 525 17.36 -11.97 29.40
CA GLY A 525 18.12 -12.33 30.60
C GLY A 525 19.60 -12.64 30.34
N GLY A 526 20.00 -12.83 29.07
CA GLY A 526 21.37 -13.21 28.69
C GLY A 526 21.64 -14.73 28.67
N ASP A 527 20.63 -15.57 28.98
CA ASP A 527 20.70 -17.02 28.80
C ASP A 527 20.41 -17.38 27.32
N LEU A 528 21.43 -17.21 26.49
CA LEU A 528 21.32 -17.30 25.05
C LEU A 528 21.01 -18.73 24.56
N GLU A 529 21.50 -19.75 25.25
CA GLU A 529 21.26 -21.13 24.82
C GLU A 529 19.84 -21.57 25.15
N ALA A 530 19.33 -21.25 26.34
CA ALA A 530 17.93 -21.50 26.67
C ALA A 530 16.99 -20.68 25.75
N GLY A 531 17.34 -19.42 25.44
CA GLY A 531 16.63 -18.57 24.48
C GLY A 531 16.57 -19.17 23.08
N HIS A 532 17.71 -19.63 22.56
CA HIS A 532 17.79 -20.31 21.27
C HIS A 532 16.94 -21.59 21.24
N SER A 533 17.02 -22.43 22.27
CA SER A 533 16.25 -23.68 22.36
C SER A 533 14.74 -23.41 22.34
N ALA A 534 14.28 -22.44 23.12
CA ALA A 534 12.87 -22.05 23.19
C ALA A 534 12.36 -21.48 21.85
N TYR A 535 13.15 -20.64 21.18
CA TYR A 535 12.81 -20.14 19.85
C TYR A 535 12.82 -21.21 18.76
N ALA A 536 13.71 -22.18 18.85
CA ALA A 536 13.72 -23.31 17.92
C ALA A 536 12.43 -24.16 18.07
N GLU A 537 11.96 -24.36 19.30
CA GLU A 537 10.69 -25.02 19.58
C GLU A 537 9.49 -24.20 19.08
N CYS A 538 9.48 -22.87 19.33
CA CYS A 538 8.50 -21.96 18.80
C CYS A 538 8.40 -22.08 17.27
N MET A 539 9.54 -21.98 16.56
CA MET A 539 9.61 -22.10 15.11
C MET A 539 9.07 -23.43 14.59
N ALA A 540 9.41 -24.52 15.28
CA ALA A 540 8.93 -25.87 14.94
C ALA A 540 7.40 -25.98 15.13
N GLY A 541 6.87 -25.44 16.23
CA GLY A 541 5.43 -25.42 16.51
C GLY A 541 4.64 -24.59 15.49
N LEU A 542 5.11 -23.38 15.16
CA LEU A 542 4.52 -22.54 14.12
C LEU A 542 4.47 -23.23 12.74
N ARG A 543 5.52 -23.95 12.37
CA ARG A 543 5.54 -24.73 11.12
C ARG A 543 4.50 -25.84 11.13
N ARG A 544 4.38 -26.59 12.25
CA ARG A 544 3.35 -27.64 12.38
C ARG A 544 1.94 -27.07 12.33
N ALA A 545 1.75 -25.86 12.86
CA ALA A 545 0.47 -25.15 12.81
C ALA A 545 0.17 -24.50 11.45
N GLY A 546 1.07 -24.58 10.46
CA GLY A 546 0.90 -23.96 9.14
C GLY A 546 1.23 -22.47 9.06
N HIS A 547 1.70 -21.87 10.15
CA HIS A 547 2.05 -20.43 10.22
C HIS A 547 3.46 -20.16 9.71
N VAL A 548 3.70 -20.43 8.41
CA VAL A 548 5.04 -20.34 7.80
C VAL A 548 5.62 -18.93 7.85
N SER A 549 4.83 -17.90 7.58
CA SER A 549 5.29 -16.51 7.65
C SER A 549 5.82 -16.11 9.04
N ASP A 550 5.24 -16.63 10.11
CA ASP A 550 5.64 -16.29 11.49
C ASP A 550 7.00 -16.89 11.85
N THR A 551 7.42 -17.95 11.16
CA THR A 551 8.76 -18.54 11.34
C THR A 551 9.89 -17.61 10.96
N PHE A 552 9.65 -16.56 10.15
CA PHE A 552 10.69 -15.59 9.79
C PHE A 552 11.08 -14.70 10.98
N GLY A 553 10.12 -14.32 11.84
CA GLY A 553 10.43 -13.65 13.10
C GLY A 553 11.29 -14.51 14.01
N CYS A 554 10.97 -15.82 14.13
CA CYS A 554 11.80 -16.75 14.85
C CYS A 554 13.21 -16.92 14.26
N ALA A 555 13.32 -16.91 12.91
CA ALA A 555 14.62 -17.00 12.25
C ALA A 555 15.51 -15.79 12.56
N ILE A 556 14.94 -14.59 12.67
CA ILE A 556 15.67 -13.38 13.12
C ILE A 556 16.20 -13.60 14.55
N ALA A 557 15.35 -13.95 15.49
CA ALA A 557 15.75 -14.17 16.88
C ALA A 557 16.83 -15.24 17.01
N LEU A 558 16.67 -16.38 16.33
CA LEU A 558 17.65 -17.46 16.32
C LEU A 558 19.00 -17.01 15.76
N ALA A 559 19.00 -16.24 14.68
CA ALA A 559 20.22 -15.72 14.07
C ALA A 559 20.89 -14.66 14.95
N ASP A 560 20.13 -13.71 15.52
CA ASP A 560 20.65 -12.66 16.40
C ASP A 560 21.28 -13.26 17.67
N ILE A 561 20.67 -14.30 18.25
CA ILE A 561 21.25 -15.06 19.36
C ILE A 561 22.58 -15.72 18.94
N ARG A 562 22.64 -16.36 17.75
CA ARG A 562 23.88 -16.97 17.25
C ARG A 562 24.97 -15.93 16.95
N ILE A 563 24.62 -14.74 16.46
CA ILE A 563 25.55 -13.62 16.28
C ILE A 563 26.12 -13.19 17.65
N ALA A 564 25.29 -13.04 18.68
CA ALA A 564 25.75 -12.72 20.04
C ALA A 564 26.68 -13.81 20.62
N GLN A 565 26.41 -15.08 20.31
CA GLN A 565 27.29 -16.21 20.65
C GLN A 565 28.55 -16.28 19.79
N GLY A 566 28.77 -15.38 18.84
CA GLY A 566 29.91 -15.34 17.94
C GLY A 566 29.85 -16.33 16.78
N ARG A 567 28.69 -16.95 16.50
CA ARG A 567 28.48 -18.04 15.52
C ARG A 567 27.86 -17.51 14.23
N LEU A 568 28.63 -16.75 13.44
CA LEU A 568 28.15 -16.11 12.21
C LEU A 568 27.73 -17.11 11.14
N GLY A 569 28.41 -18.28 11.07
CA GLY A 569 28.10 -19.35 10.14
C GLY A 569 26.70 -19.93 10.37
N ASP A 570 26.36 -20.20 11.62
CA ASP A 570 25.04 -20.72 12.00
C ASP A 570 23.92 -19.70 11.78
N ALA A 571 24.19 -18.42 12.06
CA ALA A 571 23.26 -17.34 11.80
C ALA A 571 22.95 -17.22 10.30
N LEU A 572 23.96 -17.23 9.46
CA LEU A 572 23.81 -17.21 7.99
C LEU A 572 23.00 -18.40 7.50
N HIS A 573 23.29 -19.59 7.98
CA HIS A 573 22.56 -20.82 7.63
C HIS A 573 21.07 -20.73 8.04
N THR A 574 20.77 -20.09 9.16
CA THR A 574 19.39 -19.87 9.61
C THR A 574 18.62 -19.01 8.64
N TYR A 575 19.19 -17.89 8.18
CA TYR A 575 18.57 -17.03 7.17
C TYR A 575 18.41 -17.73 5.81
N GLU A 576 19.42 -18.46 5.34
CA GLU A 576 19.35 -19.22 4.09
C GLU A 576 18.25 -20.29 4.11
N ARG A 577 18.09 -20.98 5.24
CA ARG A 577 17.00 -21.97 5.41
C ARG A 577 15.64 -21.33 5.36
N ALA A 578 15.48 -20.17 5.99
CA ALA A 578 14.23 -19.40 5.94
C ALA A 578 13.91 -18.97 4.48
N LEU A 579 14.87 -18.48 3.72
CA LEU A 579 14.69 -18.14 2.30
C LEU A 579 14.29 -19.36 1.46
N LYS A 580 14.89 -20.52 1.70
CA LYS A 580 14.50 -21.77 1.01
C LYS A 580 13.04 -22.14 1.28
N LEU A 581 12.55 -21.91 2.50
CA LEU A 581 11.15 -22.13 2.84
C LEU A 581 10.22 -21.18 2.06
N SER A 582 10.57 -19.90 1.95
CA SER A 582 9.80 -18.93 1.15
C SER A 582 9.68 -19.35 -0.32
N VAL A 583 10.78 -19.82 -0.91
CA VAL A 583 10.79 -20.29 -2.31
C VAL A 583 9.95 -21.56 -2.47
N ALA A 584 10.07 -22.51 -1.55
CA ALA A 584 9.31 -23.76 -1.59
C ALA A 584 7.81 -23.53 -1.46
N GLN A 585 7.38 -22.66 -0.55
CA GLN A 585 5.96 -22.29 -0.37
C GLN A 585 5.39 -21.66 -1.65
N ARG A 586 6.10 -20.70 -2.23
CA ARG A 586 5.70 -20.06 -3.48
C ARG A 586 5.58 -21.04 -4.65
N ALA A 587 6.45 -22.05 -4.70
CA ALA A 587 6.38 -23.07 -5.73
C ALA A 587 5.16 -24.00 -5.54
N SER A 588 4.79 -24.31 -4.30
CA SER A 588 3.60 -25.12 -3.99
C SER A 588 2.29 -24.39 -4.32
N GLU A 589 2.28 -23.06 -4.23
CA GLU A 589 1.12 -22.19 -4.50
C GLU A 589 1.07 -21.69 -5.95
N GLN A 590 1.77 -22.33 -6.89
CA GLN A 590 1.79 -22.01 -8.32
C GLN A 590 2.11 -20.52 -8.63
N GLY A 591 3.06 -19.95 -7.91
CA GLY A 591 3.48 -18.55 -8.11
C GLY A 591 2.84 -17.56 -7.14
N GLY A 592 2.37 -18.03 -6.01
CA GLY A 592 1.82 -17.21 -4.92
C GLY A 592 2.71 -16.02 -4.49
N PRO A 593 2.21 -15.12 -3.67
CA PRO A 593 2.94 -13.93 -3.23
C PRO A 593 4.20 -14.31 -2.43
N VAL A 594 5.18 -13.41 -2.38
CA VAL A 594 6.37 -13.57 -1.55
C VAL A 594 5.96 -13.48 -0.08
N LEU A 595 6.40 -14.43 0.74
CA LEU A 595 6.06 -14.47 2.17
C LEU A 595 6.60 -13.23 2.89
N ARG A 596 5.78 -12.67 3.78
CA ARG A 596 6.14 -11.57 4.65
C ARG A 596 7.30 -11.99 5.58
N GLY A 597 8.30 -11.12 5.75
CA GLY A 597 9.56 -11.41 6.46
C GLY A 597 10.71 -11.86 5.55
N THR A 598 10.45 -12.17 4.27
CA THR A 598 11.51 -12.53 3.32
C THR A 598 12.54 -11.41 3.15
N ALA A 599 12.10 -10.15 3.15
CA ALA A 599 12.98 -8.98 3.03
C ALA A 599 13.96 -8.88 4.22
N ASP A 600 13.53 -9.27 5.43
CA ASP A 600 14.34 -9.24 6.65
C ASP A 600 15.48 -10.26 6.65
N MET A 601 15.28 -11.39 5.98
CA MET A 601 16.34 -12.39 5.84
C MET A 601 17.53 -11.81 5.06
N TYR A 602 17.28 -11.03 4.02
CA TYR A 602 18.32 -10.36 3.26
C TYR A 602 19.02 -9.26 4.08
N VAL A 603 18.30 -8.54 4.95
CA VAL A 603 18.91 -7.57 5.87
C VAL A 603 19.86 -8.28 6.84
N GLY A 604 19.41 -9.37 7.49
CA GLY A 604 20.27 -10.13 8.41
C GLY A 604 21.51 -10.72 7.73
N MET A 605 21.36 -11.25 6.52
CA MET A 605 22.50 -11.74 5.73
C MET A 605 23.48 -10.62 5.43
N SER A 606 23.02 -9.41 5.11
CA SER A 606 23.88 -8.26 4.80
C SER A 606 24.80 -7.91 5.96
N GLU A 607 24.31 -7.96 7.20
CA GLU A 607 25.11 -7.69 8.40
C GLU A 607 26.25 -8.68 8.58
N ILE A 608 26.00 -9.97 8.31
CA ILE A 608 27.02 -11.01 8.38
C ILE A 608 28.08 -10.85 7.29
N TYR A 609 27.66 -10.54 6.06
CA TYR A 609 28.61 -10.29 4.95
C TYR A 609 29.40 -9.00 5.19
N ARG A 610 28.77 -7.97 5.77
CA ARG A 610 29.51 -6.77 6.21
C ARG A 610 30.57 -7.13 7.24
N GLU A 611 30.24 -7.94 8.27
CA GLU A 611 31.23 -8.33 9.29
C GLU A 611 32.41 -9.10 8.68
N ARG A 612 32.16 -9.89 7.64
CA ARG A 612 33.19 -10.63 6.89
C ARG A 612 33.95 -9.78 5.85
N ASP A 613 33.65 -8.47 5.78
CA ASP A 613 34.26 -7.49 4.84
C ASP A 613 33.86 -7.70 3.37
N ASP A 614 32.79 -8.42 3.08
CA ASP A 614 32.22 -8.51 1.74
C ASP A 614 31.12 -7.44 1.57
N LEU A 615 31.55 -6.18 1.43
CA LEU A 615 30.63 -5.05 1.32
C LEU A 615 29.79 -5.09 0.03
N THR A 616 30.33 -5.73 -1.02
CA THR A 616 29.61 -5.93 -2.28
C THR A 616 28.41 -6.85 -2.08
N ALA A 617 28.60 -8.01 -1.41
CA ALA A 617 27.52 -8.91 -1.09
C ALA A 617 26.52 -8.27 -0.11
N ALA A 618 27.00 -7.55 0.92
CA ALA A 618 26.17 -6.84 1.87
C ALA A 618 25.22 -5.84 1.17
N THR A 619 25.77 -4.99 0.30
CA THR A 619 24.98 -4.01 -0.47
C THR A 619 24.01 -4.69 -1.44
N ARG A 620 24.42 -5.80 -2.10
CA ARG A 620 23.54 -6.57 -2.98
C ARG A 620 22.33 -7.12 -2.23
N TYR A 621 22.50 -7.67 -1.01
CA TYR A 621 21.42 -8.19 -0.21
C TYR A 621 20.49 -7.09 0.29
N LEU A 622 21.01 -5.93 0.71
CA LEU A 622 20.20 -4.77 1.09
C LEU A 622 19.36 -4.24 -0.10
N ARG A 623 19.96 -4.18 -1.29
CA ARG A 623 19.23 -3.82 -2.51
C ARG A 623 18.12 -4.84 -2.80
N ARG A 624 18.41 -6.14 -2.64
CA ARG A 624 17.39 -7.19 -2.83
C ARG A 624 16.23 -7.08 -1.84
N SER A 625 16.50 -6.73 -0.58
CA SER A 625 15.46 -6.43 0.41
C SER A 625 14.59 -5.25 -0.04
N GLN A 626 15.20 -4.19 -0.52
CA GLN A 626 14.50 -2.98 -1.00
C GLN A 626 13.64 -3.24 -2.25
N GLU A 627 14.13 -4.03 -3.21
CA GLU A 627 13.41 -4.42 -4.43
C GLU A 627 12.12 -5.20 -4.14
N LEU A 628 12.08 -5.96 -3.05
CA LEU A 628 10.88 -6.68 -2.62
C LEU A 628 9.79 -5.76 -2.07
N GLY A 629 10.15 -4.57 -1.62
CA GLY A 629 9.25 -3.57 -1.06
C GLY A 629 8.95 -3.77 0.44
N GLU A 630 8.54 -2.68 1.08
CA GLU A 630 8.30 -2.66 2.54
C GLU A 630 7.16 -3.60 2.98
N HIS A 631 6.19 -3.88 2.11
CA HIS A 631 5.06 -4.77 2.40
C HIS A 631 5.45 -6.26 2.55
N VAL A 632 6.62 -6.66 2.07
CA VAL A 632 7.17 -8.03 2.21
C VAL A 632 8.04 -8.15 3.46
N GLY A 633 8.39 -7.04 4.10
CA GLY A 633 9.11 -7.00 5.36
C GLY A 633 8.19 -7.14 6.58
N LEU A 634 8.79 -7.46 7.73
CA LEU A 634 8.17 -7.31 9.04
C LEU A 634 8.07 -5.81 9.39
N PRO A 635 7.26 -5.40 10.39
CA PRO A 635 7.09 -3.98 10.73
C PRO A 635 8.41 -3.25 11.04
N GLN A 636 9.40 -3.96 11.60
CA GLN A 636 10.73 -3.44 11.93
C GLN A 636 11.69 -3.38 10.73
N ASN A 637 11.35 -3.95 9.58
CA ASN A 637 12.22 -3.98 8.40
C ASN A 637 12.72 -2.58 7.99
N PRO A 638 11.90 -1.51 7.96
CA PRO A 638 12.35 -0.19 7.53
C PRO A 638 13.51 0.38 8.35
N HIS A 639 13.50 0.24 9.69
CA HIS A 639 14.59 0.73 10.50
C HIS A 639 15.79 -0.23 10.52
N ARG A 640 15.59 -1.55 10.53
CA ARG A 640 16.67 -2.55 10.45
C ARG A 640 17.47 -2.41 9.17
N TRP A 641 16.80 -2.21 8.04
CA TRP A 641 17.46 -1.98 6.75
C TRP A 641 18.36 -0.75 6.79
N ARG A 642 17.89 0.35 7.40
CA ARG A 642 18.66 1.60 7.52
C ARG A 642 19.88 1.44 8.42
N ILE A 643 19.73 0.76 9.54
CA ILE A 643 20.86 0.44 10.44
C ILE A 643 21.92 -0.38 9.69
N ALA A 644 21.50 -1.43 8.97
CA ALA A 644 22.41 -2.27 8.22
C ALA A 644 23.13 -1.50 7.10
N MET A 645 22.41 -0.63 6.38
CA MET A 645 22.99 0.24 5.35
C MET A 645 23.93 1.28 5.95
N ALA A 646 23.59 1.89 7.08
CA ALA A 646 24.46 2.83 7.80
C ALA A 646 25.81 2.18 8.16
N ARG A 647 25.79 0.94 8.65
CA ARG A 647 27.00 0.18 8.96
C ARG A 647 27.81 -0.18 7.71
N VAL A 648 27.19 -0.36 6.56
CA VAL A 648 27.91 -0.50 5.28
C VAL A 648 28.56 0.82 4.89
N ARG A 649 27.84 1.95 5.01
CA ARG A 649 28.40 3.29 4.76
C ARG A 649 29.58 3.63 5.69
N GLU A 650 29.45 3.30 6.98
CA GLU A 650 30.54 3.38 7.94
C GLU A 650 31.77 2.61 7.44
N ALA A 651 31.59 1.35 7.00
CA ALA A 651 32.68 0.52 6.50
C ALA A 651 33.30 1.04 5.20
N GLU A 652 32.56 1.80 4.39
CA GLU A 652 33.02 2.50 3.19
C GLU A 652 33.70 3.86 3.53
N GLY A 653 33.64 4.32 4.78
CA GLY A 653 34.20 5.60 5.25
C GLY A 653 33.25 6.80 5.07
N ASP A 654 32.01 6.59 4.61
CA ASP A 654 30.99 7.62 4.42
C ASP A 654 30.17 7.79 5.70
N LEU A 655 30.79 8.44 6.72
CA LEU A 655 30.19 8.60 8.04
C LEU A 655 29.00 9.57 8.05
N ASP A 656 28.96 10.54 7.15
CA ASP A 656 27.85 11.50 7.08
C ASP A 656 26.58 10.83 6.58
N SER A 657 26.65 10.09 5.47
CA SER A 657 25.51 9.29 5.00
C SER A 657 25.08 8.21 6.01
N ALA A 658 26.03 7.67 6.77
CA ALA A 658 25.73 6.70 7.82
C ALA A 658 24.90 7.32 8.95
N LEU A 659 25.25 8.53 9.41
CA LEU A 659 24.50 9.27 10.43
C LEU A 659 23.10 9.64 9.94
N ASP A 660 22.96 10.15 8.70
CA ASP A 660 21.65 10.46 8.11
C ASP A 660 20.71 9.22 8.10
N LEU A 661 21.26 8.05 7.78
CA LEU A 661 20.51 6.79 7.79
C LEU A 661 20.12 6.35 9.21
N LEU A 662 20.96 6.59 10.22
CA LEU A 662 20.63 6.31 11.62
C LEU A 662 19.53 7.24 12.15
N ASP A 663 19.58 8.53 11.80
CA ASP A 663 18.50 9.47 12.13
C ASP A 663 17.17 9.07 11.49
N GLU A 664 17.19 8.61 10.23
CA GLU A 664 16.00 8.06 9.60
C GLU A 664 15.53 6.76 10.28
N ALA A 665 16.47 5.90 10.71
CA ALA A 665 16.14 4.66 11.40
C ALA A 665 15.45 4.95 12.74
N GLU A 666 15.92 5.95 13.48
CA GLU A 666 15.34 6.36 14.77
C GLU A 666 13.92 6.91 14.60
N ARG A 667 13.69 7.77 13.61
CA ARG A 667 12.35 8.27 13.27
C ARG A 667 11.35 7.18 12.87
N ARG A 668 11.85 6.07 12.30
CA ARG A 668 11.04 4.93 11.85
C ARG A 668 11.07 3.75 12.82
N TYR A 669 11.67 3.92 13.98
CA TYR A 669 11.80 2.85 14.96
C TYR A 669 10.42 2.41 15.46
N ILE A 670 10.17 1.13 15.36
CA ILE A 670 8.98 0.47 15.94
C ILE A 670 9.47 -0.46 17.03
N SER A 671 9.04 -0.22 18.25
CA SER A 671 9.30 -1.11 19.37
C SER A 671 8.54 -2.41 19.17
N ASP A 672 9.21 -3.52 19.36
CA ASP A 672 8.64 -4.87 19.36
C ASP A 672 9.03 -5.60 20.66
N PHE A 673 8.70 -6.89 20.73
CA PHE A 673 9.06 -7.69 21.89
C PHE A 673 10.53 -8.14 21.92
N PHE A 674 11.28 -7.95 20.82
CA PHE A 674 12.69 -8.34 20.78
C PHE A 674 13.54 -7.47 21.70
N PRO A 675 14.49 -8.09 22.44
CA PRO A 675 15.40 -7.31 23.27
C PRO A 675 16.23 -6.33 22.43
N ASN A 676 16.14 -5.04 22.74
CA ASN A 676 16.94 -4.02 22.07
C ASN A 676 18.37 -4.03 22.62
N VAL A 677 19.16 -5.01 22.18
CA VAL A 677 20.54 -5.21 22.64
C VAL A 677 21.56 -4.30 21.95
N ARG A 678 21.20 -3.63 20.87
CA ARG A 678 22.05 -2.67 20.12
C ARG A 678 21.28 -1.41 19.79
N PRO A 679 21.04 -0.53 20.78
CA PRO A 679 20.25 0.69 20.57
C PRO A 679 20.86 1.61 19.52
N ILE A 680 20.03 2.21 18.65
CA ILE A 680 20.46 3.14 17.61
C ILE A 680 21.34 4.27 18.18
N PRO A 681 20.98 4.95 19.31
CA PRO A 681 21.83 6.00 19.87
C PRO A 681 23.25 5.55 20.26
N ALA A 682 23.41 4.26 20.66
CA ALA A 682 24.74 3.73 20.96
C ALA A 682 25.56 3.49 19.68
N ILE A 683 24.90 3.12 18.56
CA ILE A 683 25.56 3.01 17.25
C ILE A 683 25.98 4.41 16.76
N THR A 684 25.09 5.38 16.89
CA THR A 684 25.35 6.80 16.55
C THR A 684 26.55 7.35 17.35
N ALA A 685 26.61 7.06 18.65
CA ALA A 685 27.74 7.48 19.50
C ALA A 685 29.09 6.92 19.00
N ARG A 686 29.13 5.67 18.53
CA ARG A 686 30.34 5.09 17.92
C ARG A 686 30.75 5.82 16.64
N MET A 687 29.80 6.28 15.82
CA MET A 687 30.10 7.06 14.63
C MET A 687 30.60 8.47 14.95
N TRP A 688 30.05 9.10 16.00
CA TRP A 688 30.60 10.39 16.49
C TRP A 688 32.05 10.26 16.95
N ILE A 689 32.39 9.16 17.66
CA ILE A 689 33.78 8.87 18.02
C ILE A 689 34.64 8.76 16.76
N ALA A 690 34.19 8.03 15.75
CA ALA A 690 34.93 7.87 14.49
C ALA A 690 35.12 9.20 13.73
N GLN A 691 34.18 10.15 13.87
CA GLN A 691 34.26 11.50 13.32
C GLN A 691 35.11 12.47 14.20
N GLY A 692 35.57 12.02 15.37
CA GLY A 692 36.26 12.91 16.33
C GLY A 692 35.34 13.84 17.12
N LYS A 693 34.04 13.65 17.09
CA LYS A 693 33.03 14.41 17.82
C LYS A 693 32.84 13.85 19.23
N LEU A 694 33.91 13.98 20.04
CA LEU A 694 33.94 13.42 21.39
C LEU A 694 32.88 14.07 22.31
N GLY A 695 32.61 15.39 22.13
CA GLY A 695 31.58 16.10 22.92
C GLY A 695 30.20 15.46 22.79
N ASP A 696 29.73 15.21 21.55
CA ASP A 696 28.42 14.58 21.29
C ASP A 696 28.36 13.17 21.91
N ALA A 697 29.45 12.41 21.87
CA ALA A 697 29.49 11.08 22.47
C ALA A 697 29.48 11.13 24.02
N LEU A 698 30.10 12.14 24.64
CA LEU A 698 30.03 12.36 26.09
C LEU A 698 28.61 12.82 26.55
N ASP A 699 27.98 13.68 25.77
CA ASP A 699 26.61 14.11 26.03
C ASP A 699 25.66 12.89 26.01
N TRP A 700 25.80 11.99 25.03
CA TRP A 700 25.06 10.74 24.98
C TRP A 700 25.27 9.87 26.24
N VAL A 701 26.52 9.75 26.74
CA VAL A 701 26.82 9.02 27.98
C VAL A 701 26.04 9.59 29.17
N HIS A 702 26.01 10.92 29.28
CA HIS A 702 25.28 11.64 30.33
C HIS A 702 23.77 11.46 30.23
N GLU A 703 23.22 11.62 29.02
CA GLU A 703 21.78 11.43 28.77
C GLU A 703 21.31 10.02 29.08
N ARG A 704 22.14 9.02 28.77
CA ARG A 704 21.83 7.59 29.04
C ARG A 704 22.12 7.20 30.50
N GLY A 705 22.73 8.09 31.29
CA GLY A 705 23.09 7.83 32.67
C GLY A 705 24.06 6.64 32.81
N LEU A 706 25.01 6.50 31.88
CA LEU A 706 25.99 5.39 31.88
C LEU A 706 27.12 5.70 32.86
N SER A 707 27.51 4.71 33.67
CA SER A 707 28.60 4.81 34.64
C SER A 707 29.46 3.54 34.63
N ILE A 708 30.75 3.73 34.88
CA ILE A 708 31.68 2.62 35.11
C ILE A 708 31.31 1.75 36.31
N ALA A 709 30.52 2.28 37.24
CA ALA A 709 30.07 1.62 38.46
C ALA A 709 28.74 0.88 38.31
N ASP A 710 28.09 0.97 37.14
CA ASP A 710 26.79 0.31 36.90
C ASP A 710 26.87 -1.20 37.12
N ASP A 711 25.75 -1.79 37.57
CA ASP A 711 25.56 -3.23 37.51
C ASP A 711 25.39 -3.65 36.03
N LEU A 712 26.24 -4.57 35.59
CA LEU A 712 26.24 -5.00 34.19
C LEU A 712 25.08 -5.92 33.90
N SER A 713 24.36 -5.63 32.82
CA SER A 713 23.30 -6.48 32.30
C SER A 713 23.47 -6.71 30.80
N TYR A 714 23.00 -7.85 30.30
CA TYR A 714 23.10 -8.16 28.88
C TYR A 714 22.43 -7.09 27.97
N LEU A 715 21.29 -6.54 28.41
CA LEU A 715 20.56 -5.53 27.63
C LEU A 715 21.34 -4.22 27.48
N ARG A 716 22.23 -3.91 28.42
CA ARG A 716 23.06 -2.69 28.36
C ARG A 716 24.53 -2.96 28.03
N GLU A 717 24.90 -4.21 27.74
CA GLU A 717 26.28 -4.59 27.44
C GLU A 717 26.87 -3.78 26.27
N PHE A 718 26.12 -3.63 25.18
CA PHE A 718 26.57 -2.83 24.02
C PHE A 718 26.78 -1.34 24.35
N GLU A 719 25.92 -0.78 25.20
CA GLU A 719 26.07 0.60 25.69
C GLU A 719 27.33 0.74 26.55
N HIS A 720 27.61 -0.21 27.44
CA HIS A 720 28.81 -0.20 28.26
C HIS A 720 30.10 -0.43 27.45
N ILE A 721 30.07 -1.29 26.41
CA ILE A 721 31.21 -1.42 25.49
C ILE A 721 31.40 -0.10 24.71
N THR A 722 30.33 0.59 24.36
CA THR A 722 30.39 1.93 23.72
C THR A 722 30.94 2.98 24.71
N LEU A 723 30.59 2.93 26.01
CA LEU A 723 31.21 3.78 27.06
C LEU A 723 32.72 3.57 27.13
N VAL A 724 33.20 2.31 27.05
CA VAL A 724 34.67 2.08 26.98
C VAL A 724 35.29 2.78 25.78
N ARG A 725 34.64 2.74 24.61
CA ARG A 725 35.14 3.46 23.41
C ARG A 725 35.21 4.97 23.62
N VAL A 726 34.20 5.55 24.29
CA VAL A 726 34.20 6.98 24.66
C VAL A 726 35.36 7.29 25.60
N LEU A 727 35.59 6.46 26.66
CA LEU A 727 36.71 6.64 27.61
C LEU A 727 38.08 6.53 26.91
N LEU A 728 38.24 5.57 25.99
CA LEU A 728 39.48 5.45 25.22
C LEU A 728 39.72 6.67 24.29
N ALA A 729 38.66 7.19 23.67
CA ALA A 729 38.74 8.41 22.86
C ALA A 729 39.05 9.65 23.73
N GLN A 730 38.45 9.73 24.93
CA GLN A 730 38.74 10.78 25.90
C GLN A 730 40.19 10.72 26.36
N TYR A 731 40.68 9.54 26.70
CA TYR A 731 42.09 9.38 27.05
C TYR A 731 43.04 9.81 25.90
N ALA A 732 42.70 9.48 24.65
CA ALA A 732 43.51 9.90 23.51
C ALA A 732 43.59 11.43 23.38
N ALA A 733 42.51 12.14 23.74
CA ALA A 733 42.47 13.61 23.71
C ALA A 733 43.14 14.27 24.91
N GLU A 734 42.92 13.76 26.13
CA GLU A 734 43.27 14.41 27.41
C GLU A 734 44.51 13.83 28.08
N GLN A 735 44.91 12.60 27.77
CA GLN A 735 46.05 11.85 28.31
C GLN A 735 46.00 11.68 29.87
N GLU A 736 44.79 11.64 30.44
CA GLU A 736 44.61 11.43 31.87
C GLU A 736 44.66 9.93 32.21
N ALA A 737 45.66 9.48 32.95
CA ALA A 737 45.86 8.06 33.29
C ALA A 737 44.65 7.45 33.99
N ARG A 738 43.93 8.22 34.83
CA ARG A 738 42.70 7.80 35.52
C ARG A 738 41.62 7.28 34.56
N VAL A 739 41.41 7.95 33.40
CA VAL A 739 40.40 7.60 32.40
C VAL A 739 40.73 6.24 31.78
N LEU A 740 42.00 5.96 31.54
CA LEU A 740 42.47 4.69 30.98
C LEU A 740 42.33 3.54 31.99
N ASP A 741 42.58 3.80 33.28
CA ASP A 741 42.38 2.83 34.36
C ASP A 741 40.87 2.51 34.53
N GLU A 742 40.01 3.52 34.44
CA GLU A 742 38.55 3.35 34.46
C GLU A 742 38.05 2.49 33.25
N ALA A 743 38.55 2.75 32.05
CA ALA A 743 38.25 1.97 30.86
C ALA A 743 38.70 0.50 31.00
N THR A 744 39.90 0.28 31.52
CA THR A 744 40.48 -1.04 31.70
C THR A 744 39.70 -1.84 32.76
N GLY A 745 39.34 -1.21 33.91
CA GLY A 745 38.55 -1.84 34.95
C GLY A 745 37.13 -2.23 34.46
N LEU A 746 36.48 -1.40 33.63
CA LEU A 746 35.20 -1.72 33.02
C LEU A 746 35.35 -2.86 32.00
N LEU A 747 36.41 -2.89 31.18
CA LEU A 747 36.68 -3.99 30.24
C LEU A 747 36.86 -5.35 30.94
N GLU A 748 37.50 -5.38 32.11
CA GLU A 748 37.64 -6.63 32.90
C GLU A 748 36.29 -7.16 33.38
N ARG A 749 35.47 -6.28 33.92
CA ARG A 749 34.09 -6.65 34.36
C ARG A 749 33.22 -7.10 33.20
N LEU A 750 33.26 -6.40 32.06
CA LEU A 750 32.53 -6.78 30.85
C LEU A 750 33.00 -8.12 30.28
N LEU A 751 34.34 -8.37 30.28
CA LEU A 751 34.87 -9.63 29.81
C LEU A 751 34.39 -10.82 30.65
N GLN A 752 34.44 -10.67 31.97
CA GLN A 752 33.94 -11.69 32.88
C GLN A 752 32.45 -11.99 32.64
N ALA A 753 31.61 -10.93 32.56
CA ALA A 753 30.17 -11.07 32.35
C ALA A 753 29.85 -11.70 30.99
N ALA A 754 30.58 -11.33 29.92
CA ALA A 754 30.38 -11.87 28.58
C ALA A 754 30.81 -13.34 28.50
N GLU A 755 31.90 -13.74 29.18
CA GLU A 755 32.36 -15.14 29.27
C GLU A 755 31.39 -16.03 30.03
N GLU A 756 30.92 -15.57 31.19
CA GLU A 756 29.90 -16.28 32.01
C GLU A 756 28.59 -16.47 31.20
N GLY A 757 28.23 -15.53 30.35
CA GLY A 757 27.05 -15.60 29.49
C GLY A 757 27.29 -16.25 28.12
N ALA A 758 28.47 -16.83 27.88
CA ALA A 758 28.88 -17.47 26.62
C ALA A 758 28.63 -16.55 25.37
N ARG A 759 28.80 -15.24 25.52
CA ARG A 759 28.60 -14.25 24.50
C ARG A 759 29.89 -13.98 23.71
N THR A 760 30.35 -14.96 22.96
CA THR A 760 31.65 -14.94 22.28
C THR A 760 31.80 -13.75 21.32
N GLY A 761 30.73 -13.27 20.70
CA GLY A 761 30.77 -12.07 19.88
C GLY A 761 31.21 -10.84 20.67
N SER A 762 30.64 -10.61 21.86
CA SER A 762 31.04 -9.55 22.79
C SER A 762 32.46 -9.79 23.34
N VAL A 763 32.80 -11.04 23.66
CA VAL A 763 34.18 -11.39 24.14
C VAL A 763 35.24 -10.98 23.12
N ILE A 764 35.01 -11.23 21.81
CA ILE A 764 35.93 -10.82 20.74
C ILE A 764 36.11 -9.28 20.75
N GLU A 765 34.99 -8.53 20.77
CA GLU A 765 35.05 -7.06 20.78
C GLU A 765 35.76 -6.49 22.02
N ILE A 766 35.45 -7.02 23.20
CA ILE A 766 36.05 -6.61 24.46
C ILE A 766 37.57 -6.91 24.46
N LEU A 767 37.98 -8.07 23.96
CA LEU A 767 39.41 -8.43 23.83
C LEU A 767 40.15 -7.53 22.85
N VAL A 768 39.53 -7.11 21.74
CA VAL A 768 40.06 -6.15 20.79
C VAL A 768 40.33 -4.80 21.48
N LEU A 769 39.33 -4.28 22.22
CA LEU A 769 39.48 -3.02 22.94
C LEU A 769 40.51 -3.13 24.09
N ARG A 770 40.54 -4.25 24.79
CA ARG A 770 41.58 -4.51 25.83
C ARG A 770 42.97 -4.56 25.23
N ALA A 771 43.15 -5.16 24.06
CA ALA A 771 44.44 -5.20 23.38
C ALA A 771 44.91 -3.77 23.01
N LEU A 772 44.00 -2.92 22.53
CA LEU A 772 44.29 -1.50 22.23
C LEU A 772 44.61 -0.70 23.49
N ALA A 773 43.81 -0.87 24.57
CA ALA A 773 44.08 -0.21 25.86
C ALA A 773 45.42 -0.60 26.44
N SER A 774 45.77 -1.90 26.47
CA SER A 774 47.06 -2.37 26.94
C SER A 774 48.24 -1.87 26.09
N GLN A 775 48.09 -1.79 24.76
CA GLN A 775 49.09 -1.20 23.89
C GLN A 775 49.34 0.28 24.22
N THR A 776 48.26 1.01 24.49
CA THR A 776 48.32 2.42 24.86
C THR A 776 49.03 2.63 26.23
N GLN A 777 48.85 1.67 27.16
CA GLN A 777 49.62 1.64 28.43
C GLN A 777 51.08 1.25 28.27
N GLY A 778 51.50 0.78 27.09
CA GLY A 778 52.87 0.29 26.85
C GLY A 778 53.06 -1.18 27.27
N ASP A 779 52.04 -1.88 27.75
CA ASP A 779 52.04 -3.31 28.11
C ASP A 779 51.87 -4.18 26.87
N SER A 780 52.94 -4.30 26.08
CA SER A 780 52.93 -5.10 24.87
C SER A 780 52.64 -6.59 25.09
N PRO A 781 53.11 -7.26 26.17
CA PRO A 781 52.77 -8.65 26.46
C PRO A 781 51.26 -8.84 26.68
N ALA A 782 50.58 -7.99 27.47
CA ALA A 782 49.15 -8.05 27.72
C ALA A 782 48.34 -7.76 26.45
N ALA A 783 48.80 -6.79 25.66
CA ALA A 783 48.19 -6.43 24.37
C ALA A 783 48.20 -7.62 23.38
N LEU A 784 49.36 -8.30 23.24
CA LEU A 784 49.50 -9.46 22.36
C LEU A 784 48.71 -10.69 22.87
N ALA A 785 48.65 -10.90 24.19
CA ALA A 785 47.85 -11.99 24.76
C ALA A 785 46.35 -11.81 24.48
N SER A 786 45.83 -10.57 24.65
CA SER A 786 44.43 -10.24 24.35
C SER A 786 44.12 -10.37 22.85
N LEU A 787 45.03 -9.88 21.99
CA LEU A 787 44.92 -10.01 20.54
C LEU A 787 44.93 -11.47 20.11
N GLN A 788 45.85 -12.30 20.61
CA GLN A 788 45.94 -13.71 20.26
C GLN A 788 44.62 -14.44 20.59
N ARG A 789 44.04 -14.14 21.73
CA ARG A 789 42.77 -14.75 22.14
C ARG A 789 41.62 -14.30 21.27
N ALA A 790 41.54 -12.98 20.95
CA ALA A 790 40.52 -12.45 20.04
C ALA A 790 40.61 -13.11 18.66
N LEU A 791 41.82 -13.21 18.09
CA LEU A 791 42.03 -13.84 16.78
C LEU A 791 41.63 -15.34 16.80
N THR A 792 41.95 -16.06 17.84
CA THR A 792 41.62 -17.48 17.97
C THR A 792 40.12 -17.71 17.95
N LEU A 793 39.34 -16.84 18.59
CA LEU A 793 37.88 -16.93 18.62
C LEU A 793 37.25 -16.45 17.32
N ALA A 794 37.83 -15.46 16.65
CA ALA A 794 37.25 -14.79 15.49
C ALA A 794 37.53 -15.52 14.16
N GLU A 795 38.71 -16.17 14.01
CA GLU A 795 39.16 -16.79 12.76
C GLU A 795 38.20 -17.84 12.21
N PRO A 796 37.67 -18.81 13.02
CA PRO A 796 36.77 -19.84 12.52
C PRO A 796 35.49 -19.32 11.88
N GLU A 797 34.98 -18.19 12.36
CA GLU A 797 33.72 -17.56 11.92
C GLU A 797 33.92 -16.47 10.87
N GLY A 798 35.16 -16.08 10.64
CA GLY A 798 35.57 -15.15 9.59
C GLY A 798 35.30 -13.70 9.92
N TYR A 799 35.35 -13.31 11.18
CA TYR A 799 35.24 -11.91 11.59
C TYR A 799 36.35 -11.06 10.96
N VAL A 800 36.01 -9.90 10.44
CA VAL A 800 37.02 -8.99 9.83
C VAL A 800 36.81 -7.57 10.33
N ARG A 801 35.60 -7.04 10.19
CA ARG A 801 35.34 -5.61 10.44
C ARG A 801 35.54 -5.23 11.90
N ILE A 802 35.29 -6.12 12.84
CA ILE A 802 35.53 -5.89 14.27
C ILE A 802 36.99 -5.55 14.59
N PHE A 803 37.95 -5.91 13.73
CA PHE A 803 39.35 -5.51 13.79
C PHE A 803 39.67 -4.33 12.88
N VAL A 804 39.16 -4.34 11.67
CA VAL A 804 39.48 -3.35 10.64
C VAL A 804 38.90 -1.98 10.98
N ASP A 805 37.70 -1.92 11.59
CA ASP A 805 37.06 -0.67 12.02
C ASP A 805 37.85 0.07 13.12
N GLU A 806 38.82 -0.58 13.83
CA GLU A 806 39.72 0.03 14.79
C GLU A 806 40.92 0.77 14.16
N GLY A 807 41.06 0.70 12.86
CA GLY A 807 41.95 1.53 12.07
C GLY A 807 43.49 1.34 12.34
N PRO A 808 44.28 2.44 12.28
CA PRO A 808 45.73 2.36 12.29
C PRO A 808 46.34 1.77 13.56
N HIS A 809 45.71 1.94 14.72
CA HIS A 809 46.17 1.39 15.99
C HIS A 809 46.14 -0.14 15.95
N MET A 810 45.06 -0.71 15.46
CA MET A 810 44.95 -2.15 15.27
C MET A 810 45.90 -2.68 14.21
N ALA A 811 46.13 -1.94 13.11
CA ALA A 811 47.11 -2.30 12.09
C ALA A 811 48.54 -2.44 12.71
N SER A 812 48.93 -1.53 13.62
CA SER A 812 50.20 -1.59 14.34
C SER A 812 50.27 -2.85 15.24
N LEU A 813 49.22 -3.13 15.96
CA LEU A 813 49.13 -4.28 16.85
C LEU A 813 49.14 -5.62 16.08
N LEU A 814 48.44 -5.71 14.96
CA LEU A 814 48.44 -6.88 14.07
C LEU A 814 49.86 -7.11 13.46
N LYS A 815 50.57 -6.05 13.07
CA LYS A 815 51.96 -6.16 12.62
C LYS A 815 52.88 -6.69 13.72
N ALA A 816 52.68 -6.26 14.96
CA ALA A 816 53.42 -6.80 16.10
C ALA A 816 53.10 -8.29 16.34
N GLY A 817 51.79 -8.67 16.28
CA GLY A 817 51.34 -10.04 16.38
C GLY A 817 51.92 -10.97 15.31
N ALA A 818 51.98 -10.48 14.05
CA ALA A 818 52.61 -11.22 12.95
C ALA A 818 54.11 -11.54 13.22
N LYS A 819 54.87 -10.58 13.78
CA LYS A 819 56.26 -10.79 14.18
C LYS A 819 56.43 -11.87 15.27
N HIS A 820 55.40 -12.08 16.09
CA HIS A 820 55.38 -13.13 17.13
C HIS A 820 54.73 -14.41 16.67
N GLY A 821 54.38 -14.54 15.38
CA GLY A 821 53.80 -15.74 14.80
C GLY A 821 52.36 -16.03 15.20
N ILE A 822 51.61 -15.01 15.64
CA ILE A 822 50.19 -15.13 16.01
C ILE A 822 49.32 -15.18 14.76
N ALA A 823 48.61 -16.28 14.50
CA ALA A 823 47.64 -16.47 13.43
C ALA A 823 48.08 -15.85 12.07
N PRO A 824 49.20 -16.21 11.47
CA PRO A 824 49.84 -15.41 10.42
C PRO A 824 49.01 -15.23 9.16
N SER A 825 48.29 -16.26 8.75
CA SER A 825 47.40 -16.21 7.56
C SER A 825 46.21 -15.28 7.80
N TYR A 826 45.62 -15.35 8.97
CA TYR A 826 44.47 -14.53 9.32
C TYR A 826 44.90 -13.05 9.54
N VAL A 827 46.00 -12.81 10.24
CA VAL A 827 46.54 -11.47 10.41
C VAL A 827 46.91 -10.86 9.04
N HIS A 828 47.43 -11.64 8.09
CA HIS A 828 47.69 -11.14 6.75
C HIS A 828 46.40 -10.69 6.04
N ARG A 829 45.35 -11.46 6.14
CA ARG A 829 44.02 -11.11 5.61
C ARG A 829 43.50 -9.81 6.23
N LEU A 830 43.59 -9.64 7.56
CA LEU A 830 43.14 -8.45 8.25
C LEU A 830 43.98 -7.21 7.85
N LEU A 831 45.29 -7.36 7.71
CA LEU A 831 46.17 -6.28 7.25
C LEU A 831 45.92 -5.89 5.80
N THR A 832 45.55 -6.84 4.94
CA THR A 832 45.13 -6.56 3.56
C THR A 832 43.87 -5.75 3.52
N ALA A 833 42.85 -6.12 4.32
CA ALA A 833 41.59 -5.39 4.45
C ALA A 833 41.82 -3.95 5.00
N LEU A 834 42.70 -3.77 6.01
CA LEU A 834 43.09 -2.44 6.52
C LEU A 834 43.78 -1.56 5.48
N ASN A 835 44.65 -2.15 4.63
CA ASN A 835 45.33 -1.40 3.58
C ASN A 835 44.36 -0.99 2.45
N THR A 836 43.38 -1.83 2.10
CA THR A 836 42.32 -1.49 1.14
C THR A 836 41.42 -0.37 1.65
N THR A 837 41.19 -0.28 2.96
CA THR A 837 40.48 0.84 3.58
C THR A 837 41.33 2.10 3.75
N ALA A 838 42.65 1.98 3.94
CA ALA A 838 43.56 3.13 4.04
C ALA A 838 43.94 3.71 2.66
N ASP A 839 44.06 2.88 1.63
CA ASP A 839 44.17 3.30 0.23
C ASP A 839 42.83 3.64 -0.42
N GLY A 840 41.75 3.28 0.23
CA GLY A 840 40.36 3.47 -0.12
C GLY A 840 39.73 4.73 0.48
N ALA A 841 40.48 5.77 0.78
CA ALA A 841 40.08 7.05 0.26
C ALA A 841 40.37 6.98 -1.25
N PRO A 842 39.45 6.52 -2.12
CA PRO A 842 39.56 6.88 -3.48
C PRO A 842 39.47 8.41 -3.42
N ALA A 843 40.50 9.11 -3.86
CA ALA A 843 40.20 10.23 -4.68
C ALA A 843 39.08 9.72 -5.57
N SER A 844 37.82 10.08 -5.24
CA SER A 844 36.67 9.84 -6.08
C SER A 844 36.86 10.69 -7.32
N GLN A 845 37.71 10.21 -8.22
CA GLN A 845 37.64 10.42 -9.63
C GLN A 845 36.61 9.44 -10.17
N GLY A 846 35.48 9.37 -9.55
CA GLY A 846 34.21 9.09 -10.20
C GLY A 846 34.02 10.19 -11.22
N LEU A 847 33.64 9.82 -12.43
CA LEU A 847 33.27 10.73 -13.50
C LEU A 847 32.51 11.92 -12.90
N ILE A 848 33.00 13.14 -13.10
CA ILE A 848 32.36 14.40 -12.69
C ILE A 848 30.95 14.48 -13.31
N GLU A 849 30.73 13.77 -14.41
CA GLU A 849 29.42 13.48 -15.04
C GLU A 849 29.42 12.04 -15.56
N PRO A 850 28.33 11.24 -15.34
CA PRO A 850 28.22 9.92 -15.93
C PRO A 850 28.19 9.98 -17.46
N LEU A 851 28.73 8.95 -18.12
CA LEU A 851 28.62 8.78 -19.57
C LEU A 851 27.15 8.49 -19.93
N SER A 852 26.62 9.21 -20.91
CA SER A 852 25.28 8.93 -21.45
C SER A 852 25.27 7.56 -22.17
N GLU A 853 24.08 6.97 -22.37
CA GLU A 853 23.96 5.70 -23.10
C GLU A 853 24.66 5.73 -24.47
N ARG A 854 24.56 6.87 -25.16
CA ARG A 854 25.21 7.06 -26.45
C ARG A 854 26.73 7.14 -26.36
N GLU A 855 27.25 7.76 -25.32
CA GLU A 855 28.68 7.79 -25.03
C GLU A 855 29.21 6.41 -24.59
N LEU A 856 28.40 5.60 -23.89
CA LEU A 856 28.72 4.21 -23.57
C LEU A 856 28.80 3.33 -24.83
N GLU A 857 27.93 3.55 -25.80
CA GLU A 857 28.01 2.86 -27.09
C GLU A 857 29.30 3.25 -27.87
N VAL A 858 29.60 4.55 -27.91
CA VAL A 858 30.80 5.04 -28.59
C VAL A 858 32.10 4.54 -27.93
N ILE A 859 32.19 4.54 -26.57
CA ILE A 859 33.40 4.08 -25.88
C ILE A 859 33.63 2.57 -26.09
N ARG A 860 32.59 1.77 -26.14
CA ARG A 860 32.68 0.34 -26.45
C ARG A 860 33.24 0.11 -27.88
N LEU A 861 32.75 0.88 -28.86
CA LEU A 861 33.26 0.80 -30.23
C LEU A 861 34.68 1.38 -30.36
N LEU A 862 35.08 2.34 -29.57
CA LEU A 862 36.45 2.81 -29.43
C LEU A 862 37.39 1.72 -28.87
N GLY A 863 36.86 0.71 -28.16
CA GLY A 863 37.58 -0.46 -27.69
C GLY A 863 37.83 -1.54 -28.78
N THR A 864 37.27 -1.40 -29.96
CA THR A 864 37.45 -2.28 -31.11
C THR A 864 38.48 -1.72 -32.11
N ASP A 865 38.76 -2.42 -33.20
CA ASP A 865 39.66 -1.96 -34.26
C ASP A 865 39.02 -0.99 -35.27
N LEU A 866 37.74 -0.58 -35.05
CA LEU A 866 37.00 0.33 -35.92
C LEU A 866 37.58 1.74 -35.90
N ASP A 867 37.69 2.38 -37.03
CA ASP A 867 38.03 3.81 -37.11
C ASP A 867 36.80 4.74 -36.93
N GLY A 868 37.03 6.04 -36.88
CA GLY A 868 35.96 7.00 -36.66
C GLY A 868 34.84 6.98 -37.73
N PRO A 869 35.14 6.92 -39.01
CA PRO A 869 34.18 6.68 -40.08
C PRO A 869 33.38 5.38 -39.95
N ASP A 870 34.02 4.31 -39.54
CA ASP A 870 33.38 3.01 -39.33
C ASP A 870 32.41 3.02 -38.15
N ILE A 871 32.83 3.63 -37.04
CA ILE A 871 31.95 3.85 -35.89
C ILE A 871 30.74 4.70 -36.26
N ALA A 872 30.94 5.73 -37.09
CA ALA A 872 29.84 6.59 -37.53
C ALA A 872 28.84 5.81 -38.40
N ARG A 873 29.31 4.93 -39.30
CA ARG A 873 28.45 4.04 -40.09
C ARG A 873 27.68 3.06 -39.21
N GLN A 874 28.36 2.45 -38.23
CA GLN A 874 27.74 1.44 -37.36
C GLN A 874 26.69 2.02 -36.45
N LEU A 875 26.85 3.27 -35.97
CA LEU A 875 25.91 3.96 -35.13
C LEU A 875 24.86 4.77 -35.92
N VAL A 876 24.93 4.77 -37.24
CA VAL A 876 24.05 5.52 -38.16
C VAL A 876 24.02 7.03 -37.78
N VAL A 877 25.21 7.61 -37.56
CA VAL A 877 25.37 9.04 -37.21
C VAL A 877 26.45 9.70 -38.08
N SER A 878 26.54 11.03 -38.07
CA SER A 878 27.62 11.73 -38.76
C SER A 878 28.98 11.51 -38.07
N LEU A 879 30.06 11.57 -38.84
CA LEU A 879 31.43 11.52 -38.31
C LEU A 879 31.68 12.65 -37.28
N ASN A 880 31.03 13.79 -37.49
CA ASN A 880 31.15 14.93 -36.59
C ASN A 880 30.46 14.65 -35.24
N THR A 881 29.36 13.93 -35.25
CA THR A 881 28.67 13.45 -34.05
C THR A 881 29.55 12.49 -33.24
N VAL A 882 30.23 11.52 -33.89
CA VAL A 882 31.18 10.63 -33.22
C VAL A 882 32.34 11.40 -32.62
N ARG A 883 32.90 12.40 -33.31
CA ARG A 883 33.96 13.24 -32.78
C ARG A 883 33.53 14.03 -31.55
N THR A 884 32.28 14.55 -31.56
CA THR A 884 31.73 15.27 -30.42
C THR A 884 31.57 14.34 -29.21
N HIS A 885 31.00 13.15 -29.38
CA HIS A 885 30.90 12.18 -28.31
C HIS A 885 32.28 11.75 -27.81
N THR A 886 33.25 11.50 -28.69
CA THR A 886 34.61 11.14 -28.30
C THR A 886 35.27 12.25 -27.47
N LYS A 887 35.09 13.51 -27.86
CA LYS A 887 35.62 14.66 -27.10
C LYS A 887 35.01 14.75 -25.71
N ASN A 888 33.69 14.54 -25.59
CA ASN A 888 32.97 14.54 -24.33
C ASN A 888 33.39 13.34 -23.44
N ILE A 889 33.54 12.15 -24.02
CA ILE A 889 34.03 10.97 -23.32
C ILE A 889 35.46 11.24 -22.76
N TYR A 890 36.34 11.83 -23.56
CA TYR A 890 37.68 12.15 -23.08
C TYR A 890 37.68 13.17 -21.95
N ALA A 891 36.83 14.20 -22.03
CA ALA A 891 36.65 15.18 -20.98
C ALA A 891 36.14 14.54 -19.69
N LYS A 892 35.11 13.71 -19.79
CA LYS A 892 34.46 13.03 -18.66
C LYS A 892 35.37 11.96 -18.00
N LEU A 893 36.18 11.29 -18.80
CA LEU A 893 37.16 10.28 -18.31
C LEU A 893 38.51 10.91 -17.86
N GLY A 894 38.70 12.22 -18.06
CA GLY A 894 39.93 12.92 -17.74
C GLY A 894 41.16 12.46 -18.55
N VAL A 895 40.97 12.06 -19.81
CA VAL A 895 41.98 11.50 -20.71
C VAL A 895 42.06 12.26 -22.01
N ASN A 896 43.15 12.09 -22.76
CA ASN A 896 43.43 12.87 -23.98
C ASN A 896 43.61 12.02 -25.26
N ASN A 897 43.45 10.71 -25.18
CA ASN A 897 43.60 9.83 -26.31
C ASN A 897 42.75 8.54 -26.19
N ARG A 898 42.53 7.88 -27.34
CA ARG A 898 41.72 6.67 -27.44
C ARG A 898 42.16 5.51 -26.56
N ARG A 899 43.49 5.23 -26.52
CA ARG A 899 44.02 4.14 -25.68
C ARG A 899 43.82 4.38 -24.20
N ALA A 900 44.03 5.60 -23.75
CA ALA A 900 43.82 5.99 -22.36
C ALA A 900 42.34 5.93 -21.99
N ALA A 901 41.44 6.35 -22.90
CA ALA A 901 39.98 6.29 -22.69
C ALA A 901 39.49 4.84 -22.55
N VAL A 902 39.92 3.95 -23.42
CA VAL A 902 39.52 2.53 -23.37
C VAL A 902 40.03 1.86 -22.10
N ARG A 903 41.29 2.10 -21.72
CA ARG A 903 41.86 1.57 -20.47
C ARG A 903 41.10 2.09 -19.26
N ARG A 904 40.81 3.40 -19.21
CA ARG A 904 40.08 4.01 -18.09
C ARG A 904 38.64 3.51 -18.02
N ALA A 905 38.01 3.27 -19.14
CA ALA A 905 36.69 2.67 -19.20
C ALA A 905 36.67 1.18 -18.75
N GLN A 906 37.77 0.45 -18.99
CA GLN A 906 37.95 -0.91 -18.46
C GLN A 906 38.16 -0.90 -16.95
N GLU A 907 39.02 0.01 -16.43
CA GLU A 907 39.20 0.20 -14.99
C GLU A 907 37.93 0.55 -14.24
N LEU A 908 36.99 1.25 -14.87
CA LEU A 908 35.67 1.64 -14.36
C LEU A 908 34.55 0.64 -14.70
N ASP A 909 34.87 -0.51 -15.28
CA ASP A 909 33.94 -1.57 -15.71
C ASP A 909 32.78 -1.09 -16.63
N LEU A 910 33.02 -0.03 -17.42
CA LEU A 910 32.04 0.53 -18.37
C LEU A 910 31.98 -0.22 -19.71
N MET A 911 32.81 -1.26 -19.89
CA MET A 911 32.95 -2.03 -21.14
C MET A 911 32.10 -3.31 -21.12
N SER A 912 31.63 -3.78 -19.97
CA SER A 912 30.81 -4.99 -19.85
C SER A 912 29.46 -4.84 -20.56
N ARG A 913 29.10 -5.84 -21.37
CA ARG A 913 27.74 -5.94 -21.97
C ARG A 913 26.74 -6.33 -20.89
N THR A 914 25.81 -5.47 -20.58
CA THR A 914 24.53 -5.94 -20.06
C THR A 914 23.82 -6.76 -21.15
N ARG A 915 23.89 -8.09 -21.06
CA ARG A 915 22.83 -8.93 -21.60
C ARG A 915 21.68 -8.80 -20.64
N ASP A 916 20.57 -8.19 -21.08
CA ASP A 916 19.29 -8.86 -21.18
C ASP A 916 18.20 -7.84 -21.57
N ARG A 917 17.50 -8.21 -22.60
CA ARG A 917 16.12 -7.78 -22.83
C ARG A 917 15.19 -8.66 -22.02
#